data_44bed92582dcff9d7c5bd89b23881288
#
_entry.id   44bed92582dcff9d7c5bd89b23881288
#
_cell.length_a   1.000
_cell.length_b   1.000
_cell.length_c   1.000
_cell.angle_alpha   90.00
_cell.angle_beta   90.00
_cell.angle_gamma   90.00
#
_symmetry.space_group_name_H-M   'P 1'
#
loop_
_entity.id
_entity.type
_entity.pdbx_description
1 polymer ?
#
loop_
_entity_poly.entity_id
_entity_poly.type
_entity_poly.pdbx_seq_one_letter_code
_entity_poly.pdbx_strand_id
1 'polypeptide(L)'
;VNVMPDNMPGGGVAVRICGFSTIRNNDPLYIIDGIPVDGGINFLNPNDIESMQVLKDASSASIYGARAANGVVIINTKRGKEGEFNVNLDAYFGVQKAAKQLRMLNAQQFGDMLWQAMKNDGKTPSHDVYGNGDQAVVPEYLDSNHLIPSDDVDWVDEILRAAVVQSYNLSFTKADKKSNQLFSLGYYDQQGLVKFSDFKRVSGRFNSEYKLFDDHLRIGENISLSHSWGTSVSNNAALGGTLYEAYKFQSITPVKNLEDEYAGNVFSDIPNPMGKLYRNKDNQDKKSRLVGNLYAELHLFDGLMFKTSFGVDYNNLYRRSFSPKYDELNASEKLSSLSNRNAWNFNWVFTNTLTYNKTFGDHTINALLGMESLRNRYEYFTASRDGFPSDDPNFRFLDAGDVGTQKNSGAATEYSMVSYFGKLDYNYHDRYLVAFTLRRDGSSRLGNNKWGNFPAASVGWRISNEPFFDVEAISNLKVRVGWGQNGNSDVPSYATIDSYKSNSTNSNYPIDGNQSGVDLGLVQTRNGNVNLKWETTTQTNVGVDLGFLNGDLNLTLDYFNKDTKDLLWRRALPASIGGTNMTVWDNVGKMNNKGFEMEINYQKQINQDFGFSVAYNFSVIKNKMTELNGVDYIGLSSSELHGRNFDQETSRSAVGQPIGSFFVYEADGLFQSDAEIQNYKNDRGELLQPNAKPGDIRFKDLNGDGVINSDDRDFKGNPLPDCSMGLTLGFNYKNFDVSAFFQGVFGNEVYNLTNYLGEFYNQAQYNKNSTILDAWRPDNTDTDIPRVTLDDPNNNIRPSTYYIHNASFVRLKNLKVGYTLPDKVASKLKLKRTYIYLQGQNLFTITGYEGIDPEVGLQSYSSENRNLDMGVDRGVYPLPRTFTLGVNVSF
;
A
#
# COMPACT_ATOMS: atom_id res chain seq x y z
N VAL A 1 10.62 9.75 -4.76
CA VAL A 1 9.39 8.92 -4.87
C VAL A 1 9.63 7.58 -4.19
N ASN A 2 8.81 7.22 -3.20
CA ASN A 2 8.85 5.92 -2.54
C ASN A 2 7.69 5.05 -3.04
N VAL A 3 7.99 3.79 -3.42
CA VAL A 3 7.04 2.83 -3.96
C VAL A 3 7.04 1.58 -3.09
N MET A 4 5.92 1.32 -2.42
CA MET A 4 5.73 0.18 -1.51
C MET A 4 4.74 -0.80 -2.17
N PRO A 5 5.19 -1.97 -2.62
CA PRO A 5 4.32 -2.95 -3.26
C PRO A 5 3.46 -3.70 -2.24
N ASP A 6 2.27 -4.08 -2.67
CA ASP A 6 1.52 -5.17 -2.07
C ASP A 6 1.91 -6.46 -2.82
N ASN A 7 2.58 -7.38 -2.12
CA ASN A 7 3.17 -8.58 -2.74
C ASN A 7 2.14 -9.65 -3.15
N MET A 8 0.86 -9.46 -2.84
CA MET A 8 -0.22 -10.40 -3.22
C MET A 8 -0.47 -10.43 -4.74
N PRO A 9 -1.01 -11.54 -5.27
CA PRO A 9 -1.43 -11.60 -6.67
C PRO A 9 -2.40 -10.46 -7.02
N GLY A 10 -2.08 -9.70 -8.07
CA GLY A 10 -2.87 -8.53 -8.47
C GLY A 10 -2.88 -7.40 -7.45
N GLY A 11 -2.00 -7.43 -6.45
CA GLY A 11 -1.85 -6.39 -5.43
C GLY A 11 -1.48 -5.04 -6.03
N GLY A 12 -1.79 -3.96 -5.31
CA GLY A 12 -1.48 -2.59 -5.67
C GLY A 12 -0.08 -2.16 -5.30
N VAL A 13 0.20 -0.92 -5.57
CA VAL A 13 1.38 -0.22 -5.06
C VAL A 13 0.93 1.05 -4.35
N ALA A 14 1.51 1.33 -3.20
CA ALA A 14 1.38 2.64 -2.57
C ALA A 14 2.56 3.51 -3.00
N VAL A 15 2.27 4.65 -3.60
CA VAL A 15 3.29 5.61 -4.07
C VAL A 15 3.27 6.84 -3.17
N ARG A 16 4.43 7.28 -2.71
CA ARG A 16 4.59 8.49 -1.91
C ARG A 16 5.56 9.46 -2.59
N ILE A 17 5.12 10.70 -2.77
CA ILE A 17 5.88 11.77 -3.43
C ILE A 17 6.13 12.88 -2.41
N CYS A 18 7.41 13.17 -2.11
CA CYS A 18 7.81 14.19 -1.14
C CYS A 18 7.16 14.02 0.26
N GLY A 19 7.05 12.77 0.75
CA GLY A 19 6.54 12.45 2.07
C GLY A 19 5.02 12.36 2.18
N PHE A 20 4.50 12.61 3.39
CA PHE A 20 3.08 12.51 3.74
C PHE A 20 2.48 13.90 3.91
N SER A 21 1.47 14.25 3.12
CA SER A 21 0.86 15.58 3.15
C SER A 21 -0.42 15.61 3.98
N THR A 22 -1.09 14.49 4.14
CA THR A 22 -2.37 14.37 4.85
C THR A 22 -2.36 13.16 5.77
N ILE A 23 -3.27 13.14 6.73
CA ILE A 23 -3.45 12.00 7.63
C ILE A 23 -4.05 10.80 6.89
N ARG A 24 -4.91 11.05 5.89
CA ARG A 24 -5.68 10.02 5.19
C ARG A 24 -4.97 9.48 3.95
N ASN A 25 -5.49 9.74 2.78
CA ASN A 25 -4.99 9.22 1.51
C ASN A 25 -3.85 10.09 0.95
N ASN A 26 -2.64 9.55 0.92
CA ASN A 26 -1.46 10.19 0.34
C ASN A 26 -1.07 9.62 -1.03
N ASP A 27 -1.97 8.88 -1.71
CA ASP A 27 -1.69 8.41 -3.06
C ASP A 27 -1.67 9.60 -4.05
N PRO A 28 -0.75 9.60 -5.02
CA PRO A 28 -0.72 10.63 -6.04
C PRO A 28 -1.95 10.53 -6.96
N LEU A 29 -2.27 11.64 -7.62
CA LEU A 29 -3.24 11.64 -8.69
C LEU A 29 -2.64 11.00 -9.95
N TYR A 30 -3.27 9.97 -10.48
CA TYR A 30 -2.87 9.39 -11.76
C TYR A 30 -3.63 10.05 -12.91
N ILE A 31 -2.91 10.50 -13.92
CA ILE A 31 -3.46 11.06 -15.16
C ILE A 31 -3.07 10.14 -16.32
N ILE A 32 -4.04 9.43 -16.88
CA ILE A 32 -3.80 8.52 -18.02
C ILE A 32 -4.38 9.15 -19.30
N ASP A 33 -3.51 9.51 -20.24
CA ASP A 33 -3.87 10.21 -21.48
C ASP A 33 -4.79 11.43 -21.27
N GLY A 34 -4.54 12.17 -20.18
CA GLY A 34 -5.28 13.37 -19.80
C GLY A 34 -6.51 13.11 -18.92
N ILE A 35 -6.85 11.86 -18.59
CA ILE A 35 -7.96 11.51 -17.70
C ILE A 35 -7.44 11.32 -16.27
N PRO A 36 -7.98 12.04 -15.29
CA PRO A 36 -7.73 11.74 -13.88
C PRO A 36 -8.43 10.45 -13.46
N VAL A 37 -7.65 9.53 -12.89
CA VAL A 37 -8.07 8.18 -12.52
C VAL A 37 -7.97 8.01 -11.02
N ASP A 38 -9.03 7.49 -10.39
CA ASP A 38 -9.06 7.19 -8.97
C ASP A 38 -8.56 5.75 -8.70
N GLY A 39 -7.80 5.58 -7.62
CA GLY A 39 -7.23 4.28 -7.20
C GLY A 39 -6.01 3.86 -8.01
N GLY A 40 -5.62 2.59 -7.88
CA GLY A 40 -4.41 2.05 -8.50
C GLY A 40 -4.49 1.85 -10.01
N ILE A 41 -3.32 1.67 -10.63
CA ILE A 41 -3.15 1.51 -12.08
C ILE A 41 -3.06 0.03 -12.53
N ASN A 42 -3.34 -0.94 -11.64
CA ASN A 42 -3.21 -2.38 -11.94
C ASN A 42 -4.10 -2.89 -13.08
N PHE A 43 -5.09 -2.11 -13.49
CA PHE A 43 -5.92 -2.42 -14.66
C PHE A 43 -5.19 -2.18 -15.99
N LEU A 44 -4.15 -1.32 -16.00
CA LEU A 44 -3.39 -0.96 -17.19
C LEU A 44 -2.33 -2.04 -17.48
N ASN A 45 -2.16 -2.38 -18.76
CA ASN A 45 -1.07 -3.24 -19.19
C ASN A 45 0.23 -2.41 -19.26
N PRO A 46 1.31 -2.78 -18.52
CA PRO A 46 2.58 -2.05 -18.59
C PRO A 46 3.16 -1.95 -20.02
N ASN A 47 2.89 -2.93 -20.89
CA ASN A 47 3.35 -2.92 -22.27
C ASN A 47 2.69 -1.83 -23.14
N ASP A 48 1.57 -1.26 -22.69
CA ASP A 48 0.87 -0.16 -23.38
C ASP A 48 1.40 1.23 -22.96
N ILE A 49 2.26 1.30 -21.95
CA ILE A 49 2.82 2.55 -21.45
C ILE A 49 3.99 2.98 -22.34
N GLU A 50 3.97 4.24 -22.81
CA GLU A 50 5.07 4.87 -23.54
C GLU A 50 5.99 5.63 -22.58
N SER A 51 5.39 6.42 -21.68
CA SER A 51 6.14 7.22 -20.70
C SER A 51 5.36 7.39 -19.40
N MET A 52 6.11 7.54 -18.32
CA MET A 52 5.59 7.89 -17.01
C MET A 52 6.39 9.08 -16.46
N GLN A 53 5.69 10.12 -16.06
CA GLN A 53 6.29 11.35 -15.53
C GLN A 53 5.69 11.68 -14.18
N VAL A 54 6.54 12.03 -13.21
CA VAL A 54 6.10 12.42 -11.86
C VAL A 54 6.26 13.93 -11.69
N LEU A 55 5.14 14.61 -11.44
CA LEU A 55 5.13 16.02 -11.06
C LEU A 55 5.18 16.11 -9.54
N LYS A 56 6.36 16.45 -9.01
CA LYS A 56 6.61 16.49 -7.56
C LYS A 56 6.50 17.90 -6.96
N ASP A 57 6.60 18.93 -7.80
CA ASP A 57 6.58 20.34 -7.39
C ASP A 57 5.15 20.91 -7.45
N ALA A 58 4.77 21.73 -6.48
CA ALA A 58 3.46 22.39 -6.48
C ALA A 58 3.26 23.27 -7.72
N SER A 59 4.32 23.91 -8.25
CA SER A 59 4.24 24.74 -9.46
C SER A 59 3.90 23.93 -10.71
N SER A 60 4.42 22.72 -10.87
CA SER A 60 4.14 21.83 -11.99
C SER A 60 2.79 21.09 -11.84
N ALA A 61 2.43 20.74 -10.60
CA ALA A 61 1.21 19.99 -10.29
C ALA A 61 -0.05 20.89 -10.16
N SER A 62 0.11 22.21 -9.98
CA SER A 62 -0.98 23.15 -9.70
C SER A 62 -2.10 23.18 -10.75
N ILE A 63 -1.77 22.89 -12.02
CA ILE A 63 -2.77 22.82 -13.10
C ILE A 63 -3.80 21.71 -12.87
N TYR A 64 -3.44 20.65 -12.12
CA TYR A 64 -4.33 19.54 -11.75
C TYR A 64 -5.08 19.80 -10.43
N GLY A 65 -4.78 20.90 -9.73
CA GLY A 65 -5.55 21.52 -8.64
C GLY A 65 -5.65 20.71 -7.37
N ALA A 66 -6.87 20.70 -6.83
CA ALA A 66 -7.21 20.17 -5.51
C ALA A 66 -6.96 18.67 -5.30
N ARG A 67 -6.62 17.91 -6.32
CA ARG A 67 -6.29 16.49 -6.21
C ARG A 67 -4.77 16.22 -6.31
N ALA A 68 -3.99 17.28 -6.58
CA ALA A 68 -2.55 17.20 -6.80
C ALA A 68 -1.70 17.47 -5.55
N ALA A 69 -2.29 17.61 -4.36
CA ALA A 69 -1.57 17.88 -3.11
C ALA A 69 -0.50 16.80 -2.78
N ASN A 70 -0.73 15.56 -3.22
CA ASN A 70 0.18 14.43 -3.03
C ASN A 70 1.08 14.15 -4.25
N GLY A 71 1.16 15.12 -5.20
CA GLY A 71 1.83 14.96 -6.49
C GLY A 71 0.95 14.32 -7.56
N VAL A 72 1.47 14.31 -8.79
CA VAL A 72 0.75 13.77 -9.96
C VAL A 72 1.68 12.81 -10.71
N VAL A 73 1.12 11.68 -11.14
CA VAL A 73 1.79 10.74 -12.03
C VAL A 73 1.06 10.76 -13.38
N ILE A 74 1.72 11.32 -14.39
CA ILE A 74 1.22 11.35 -15.76
C ILE A 74 1.68 10.10 -16.48
N ILE A 75 0.74 9.37 -17.06
CA ILE A 75 1.00 8.17 -17.85
C ILE A 75 0.50 8.44 -19.27
N ASN A 76 1.44 8.47 -20.20
CA ASN A 76 1.13 8.52 -21.62
C ASN A 76 1.23 7.11 -22.17
N THR A 77 0.25 6.72 -22.94
CA THR A 77 0.24 5.40 -23.54
C THR A 77 0.74 5.43 -24.97
N LYS A 78 1.20 4.30 -25.47
CA LYS A 78 1.73 4.13 -26.80
C LYS A 78 0.73 4.54 -27.86
N ARG A 79 1.26 5.12 -28.95
CA ARG A 79 0.54 5.46 -30.17
C ARG A 79 1.28 4.88 -31.36
N GLY A 80 0.65 4.79 -32.51
CA GLY A 80 1.33 4.44 -33.77
C GLY A 80 2.38 5.50 -34.12
N LYS A 81 3.55 5.08 -34.64
CA LYS A 81 4.54 5.99 -35.21
C LYS A 81 4.35 6.04 -36.71
N GLU A 82 4.50 7.21 -37.34
CA GLU A 82 4.37 7.39 -38.79
C GLU A 82 5.28 6.41 -39.53
N GLY A 83 4.73 5.66 -40.46
CA GLY A 83 5.44 4.66 -41.20
C GLY A 83 4.60 3.41 -41.50
N GLU A 84 5.22 2.26 -41.32
CA GLU A 84 4.64 0.95 -41.62
C GLU A 84 3.66 0.43 -40.56
N PHE A 85 2.80 -0.47 -40.99
CA PHE A 85 2.03 -1.33 -40.11
C PHE A 85 2.99 -2.23 -39.28
N ASN A 86 2.86 -2.23 -38.00
CA ASN A 86 3.66 -3.06 -37.09
C ASN A 86 2.78 -3.93 -36.20
N VAL A 87 3.18 -5.17 -36.04
CA VAL A 87 2.60 -6.12 -35.09
C VAL A 87 3.69 -6.47 -34.08
N ASN A 88 3.39 -6.34 -32.77
CA ASN A 88 4.34 -6.72 -31.72
C ASN A 88 3.68 -7.74 -30.80
N LEU A 89 4.43 -8.79 -30.47
CA LEU A 89 4.10 -9.79 -29.47
C LEU A 89 5.12 -9.72 -28.32
N ASP A 90 4.64 -9.43 -27.11
CA ASP A 90 5.42 -9.53 -25.88
C ASP A 90 4.87 -10.70 -25.06
N ALA A 91 5.72 -11.66 -24.74
CA ALA A 91 5.34 -12.80 -23.93
C ALA A 91 6.39 -13.14 -22.88
N TYR A 92 5.98 -13.51 -21.69
CA TYR A 92 6.88 -14.08 -20.71
C TYR A 92 6.23 -15.15 -19.84
N PHE A 93 7.08 -16.04 -19.34
CA PHE A 93 6.76 -17.06 -18.37
C PHE A 93 7.75 -16.97 -17.21
N GLY A 94 7.26 -17.08 -15.97
CA GLY A 94 8.09 -17.00 -14.78
C GLY A 94 7.63 -17.94 -13.67
N VAL A 95 8.54 -18.20 -12.74
CA VAL A 95 8.29 -18.96 -11.52
C VAL A 95 8.65 -18.09 -10.32
N GLN A 96 7.79 -18.08 -9.33
CA GLN A 96 7.90 -17.32 -8.09
C GLN A 96 8.07 -18.28 -6.91
N LYS A 97 8.91 -17.89 -5.94
CA LYS A 97 9.04 -18.55 -4.63
C LYS A 97 9.13 -17.49 -3.54
N ALA A 98 8.70 -17.82 -2.32
CA ALA A 98 8.90 -16.95 -1.16
C ALA A 98 10.41 -16.71 -0.94
N ALA A 99 10.79 -15.45 -0.77
CA ALA A 99 12.20 -15.08 -0.54
C ALA A 99 12.68 -15.46 0.86
N LYS A 100 11.79 -15.37 1.86
CA LYS A 100 12.00 -15.73 3.27
C LYS A 100 10.72 -16.27 3.88
N GLN A 101 10.84 -17.13 4.88
CA GLN A 101 9.74 -17.67 5.70
C GLN A 101 10.15 -17.61 7.16
N LEU A 102 9.19 -17.47 8.08
CA LEU A 102 9.42 -17.64 9.50
C LEU A 102 9.47 -19.15 9.83
N ARG A 103 10.32 -19.52 10.77
CA ARG A 103 10.39 -20.89 11.29
C ARG A 103 9.63 -20.94 12.60
N MET A 104 8.72 -21.90 12.69
CA MET A 104 7.95 -22.16 13.90
C MET A 104 8.55 -23.35 14.66
N LEU A 105 8.14 -23.51 15.92
CA LEU A 105 8.51 -24.71 16.68
C LEU A 105 7.86 -25.95 16.09
N ASN A 106 8.60 -27.05 16.08
CA ASN A 106 8.03 -28.37 15.82
C ASN A 106 7.25 -28.89 17.06
N ALA A 107 6.55 -30.02 16.88
CA ALA A 107 5.68 -30.59 17.92
C ALA A 107 6.40 -30.84 19.24
N GLN A 108 7.59 -31.44 19.21
CA GLN A 108 8.37 -31.74 20.42
C GLN A 108 8.96 -30.47 21.03
N GLN A 109 9.54 -29.58 20.23
CA GLN A 109 10.10 -28.31 20.70
C GLN A 109 9.06 -27.44 21.42
N PHE A 110 7.81 -27.40 20.88
CA PHE A 110 6.72 -26.68 21.53
C PHE A 110 6.42 -27.24 22.92
N GLY A 111 6.31 -28.57 23.05
CA GLY A 111 6.09 -29.25 24.33
C GLY A 111 7.23 -28.99 25.32
N ASP A 112 8.48 -29.07 24.88
CA ASP A 112 9.66 -28.87 25.73
C ASP A 112 9.72 -27.43 26.28
N MET A 113 9.42 -26.43 25.41
CA MET A 113 9.39 -25.02 25.82
C MET A 113 8.18 -24.72 26.72
N LEU A 114 7.04 -25.39 26.52
CA LEU A 114 5.89 -25.31 27.41
C LEU A 114 6.24 -25.83 28.80
N TRP A 115 6.94 -26.96 28.89
CA TRP A 115 7.46 -27.50 30.16
C TRP A 115 8.44 -26.55 30.83
N GLN A 116 9.31 -25.93 30.04
CA GLN A 116 10.24 -24.91 30.56
C GLN A 116 9.49 -23.71 31.14
N ALA A 117 8.43 -23.22 30.44
CA ALA A 117 7.61 -22.12 30.91
C ALA A 117 6.91 -22.43 32.25
N MET A 118 6.35 -23.65 32.38
CA MET A 118 5.73 -24.10 33.64
C MET A 118 6.75 -24.18 34.75
N LYS A 119 7.92 -24.77 34.54
CA LYS A 119 9.00 -24.84 35.54
C LYS A 119 9.48 -23.47 35.97
N ASN A 120 9.62 -22.52 35.06
CA ASN A 120 9.99 -21.14 35.33
C ASN A 120 8.97 -20.41 36.22
N ASP A 121 7.68 -20.79 36.13
CA ASP A 121 6.60 -20.27 36.99
C ASP A 121 6.43 -21.05 38.29
N GLY A 122 7.27 -22.07 38.53
CA GLY A 122 7.22 -22.92 39.74
C GLY A 122 6.04 -23.92 39.71
N LYS A 123 5.48 -24.19 38.52
CA LYS A 123 4.39 -25.16 38.34
C LYS A 123 4.94 -26.56 38.06
N THR A 124 4.22 -27.57 38.48
CA THR A 124 4.47 -28.95 38.00
C THR A 124 3.97 -29.06 36.56
N PRO A 125 4.82 -29.45 35.58
CA PRO A 125 4.40 -29.55 34.20
C PRO A 125 3.26 -30.55 34.03
N SER A 126 2.18 -30.12 33.36
CA SER A 126 1.01 -30.94 33.04
C SER A 126 0.23 -30.28 31.90
N HIS A 127 -0.12 -31.07 30.88
CA HIS A 127 -0.92 -30.60 29.75
C HIS A 127 -1.72 -31.75 29.16
N ASP A 128 -2.98 -31.52 28.80
CA ASP A 128 -3.91 -32.56 28.34
C ASP A 128 -3.40 -33.33 27.11
N VAL A 129 -2.58 -32.67 26.26
CA VAL A 129 -2.01 -33.29 25.06
C VAL A 129 -0.65 -33.92 25.35
N TYR A 130 0.25 -33.17 26.04
CA TYR A 130 1.65 -33.61 26.24
C TYR A 130 1.89 -34.43 27.52
N GLY A 131 0.85 -34.74 28.29
CA GLY A 131 0.92 -35.53 29.51
C GLY A 131 1.33 -34.75 30.76
N ASN A 132 1.82 -35.46 31.76
CA ASN A 132 2.11 -34.92 33.09
C ASN A 132 3.42 -35.41 33.71
N GLY A 133 4.36 -35.85 32.88
CA GLY A 133 5.67 -36.32 33.30
C GLY A 133 6.73 -35.23 33.39
N ASP A 134 7.98 -35.64 33.73
CA ASP A 134 9.13 -34.75 33.78
C ASP A 134 9.50 -34.12 32.44
N GLN A 135 9.08 -34.75 31.34
CA GLN A 135 9.28 -34.33 29.96
C GLN A 135 7.95 -34.33 29.22
N ALA A 136 7.79 -33.42 28.27
CA ALA A 136 6.68 -33.40 27.35
C ALA A 136 6.76 -34.61 26.39
N VAL A 137 5.65 -35.29 26.20
CA VAL A 137 5.57 -36.47 25.29
C VAL A 137 4.55 -36.20 24.22
N VAL A 138 4.97 -36.24 22.95
CA VAL A 138 4.06 -36.20 21.81
C VAL A 138 3.21 -37.46 21.81
N PRO A 139 1.87 -37.40 21.95
CA PRO A 139 1.02 -38.57 21.96
C PRO A 139 0.88 -39.16 20.55
N GLU A 140 0.37 -40.38 20.45
CA GLU A 140 0.05 -40.97 19.15
C GLU A 140 -1.16 -40.35 18.49
N TYR A 141 -2.17 -39.97 19.30
CA TYR A 141 -3.41 -39.30 18.86
C TYR A 141 -3.70 -38.09 19.72
N LEU A 142 -4.33 -37.08 19.10
CA LEU A 142 -4.69 -35.80 19.74
C LEU A 142 -6.11 -35.82 20.32
N ASP A 143 -6.92 -36.79 19.98
CA ASP A 143 -8.31 -36.96 20.39
C ASP A 143 -8.62 -38.35 20.96
N SER A 144 -9.62 -38.43 21.82
CA SER A 144 -10.05 -39.69 22.46
C SER A 144 -10.64 -40.73 21.49
N ASN A 145 -11.06 -40.28 20.31
CA ASN A 145 -11.64 -41.18 19.28
C ASN A 145 -10.57 -41.78 18.38
N HIS A 146 -9.29 -41.41 18.56
CA HIS A 146 -8.17 -41.85 17.73
C HIS A 146 -8.36 -41.51 16.23
N LEU A 147 -9.00 -40.39 15.93
CA LEU A 147 -9.21 -39.93 14.56
C LEU A 147 -8.15 -38.93 14.09
N ILE A 148 -7.49 -38.23 15.03
CA ILE A 148 -6.48 -37.20 14.73
C ILE A 148 -5.11 -37.74 15.21
N PRO A 149 -4.32 -38.37 14.34
CA PRO A 149 -2.94 -38.80 14.68
C PRO A 149 -2.06 -37.58 14.87
N SER A 150 -1.08 -37.66 15.78
CA SER A 150 -0.07 -36.58 15.88
C SER A 150 0.82 -36.55 14.64
N ASP A 151 1.26 -35.37 14.26
CA ASP A 151 2.15 -35.11 13.13
C ASP A 151 3.20 -34.08 13.54
N ASP A 152 4.00 -33.64 12.61
CA ASP A 152 4.93 -32.49 12.78
C ASP A 152 4.93 -31.63 11.52
N VAL A 153 3.84 -30.88 11.33
CA VAL A 153 3.57 -30.09 10.13
C VAL A 153 4.22 -28.71 10.21
N ASP A 154 5.06 -28.36 9.26
CA ASP A 154 5.42 -26.97 9.00
C ASP A 154 4.27 -26.28 8.25
N TRP A 155 3.37 -25.63 9.01
CA TRP A 155 2.17 -24.98 8.48
C TRP A 155 2.48 -23.83 7.53
N VAL A 156 3.64 -23.17 7.69
CA VAL A 156 4.06 -22.10 6.80
C VAL A 156 4.42 -22.64 5.44
N ASP A 157 5.20 -23.73 5.40
CA ASP A 157 5.55 -24.41 4.14
C ASP A 157 4.32 -25.08 3.52
N GLU A 158 3.45 -25.67 4.35
CA GLU A 158 2.23 -26.34 3.87
C GLU A 158 1.28 -25.39 3.11
N ILE A 159 1.11 -24.16 3.55
CA ILE A 159 0.23 -23.22 2.84
C ILE A 159 0.89 -22.54 1.65
N LEU A 160 2.21 -22.65 1.49
CA LEU A 160 2.96 -22.01 0.41
C LEU A 160 3.22 -22.95 -0.77
N ARG A 161 3.52 -22.38 -1.91
CA ARG A 161 3.92 -23.11 -3.13
C ARG A 161 4.88 -22.31 -4.00
N ALA A 162 5.58 -22.99 -4.89
CA ALA A 162 6.12 -22.35 -6.08
C ALA A 162 4.97 -21.97 -7.01
N ALA A 163 4.94 -20.71 -7.45
CA ALA A 163 3.83 -20.14 -8.19
C ALA A 163 4.25 -19.69 -9.59
N VAL A 164 3.35 -19.87 -10.56
CA VAL A 164 3.60 -19.48 -11.97
C VAL A 164 3.05 -18.08 -12.24
N VAL A 165 3.78 -17.32 -13.05
CA VAL A 165 3.34 -16.06 -13.61
C VAL A 165 3.55 -16.05 -15.12
N GLN A 166 2.56 -15.59 -15.88
CA GLN A 166 2.63 -15.50 -17.33
C GLN A 166 1.91 -14.27 -17.86
N SER A 167 2.42 -13.73 -18.96
CA SER A 167 1.85 -12.56 -19.60
C SER A 167 2.02 -12.67 -21.13
N TYR A 168 0.98 -12.28 -21.84
CA TYR A 168 0.96 -12.22 -23.30
C TYR A 168 0.34 -10.90 -23.72
N ASN A 169 1.01 -10.16 -24.56
CA ASN A 169 0.53 -8.91 -25.11
C ASN A 169 0.73 -8.86 -26.63
N LEU A 170 -0.33 -8.62 -27.36
CA LEU A 170 -0.32 -8.46 -28.82
C LEU A 170 -0.77 -7.05 -29.16
N SER A 171 0.06 -6.29 -29.87
CA SER A 171 -0.28 -4.94 -30.29
C SER A 171 -0.13 -4.74 -31.79
N PHE A 172 -1.04 -3.93 -32.35
CA PHE A 172 -1.09 -3.53 -33.75
C PHE A 172 -1.02 -2.01 -33.81
N THR A 173 -0.09 -1.48 -34.57
CA THR A 173 0.05 -0.04 -34.75
C THR A 173 0.10 0.34 -36.23
N LYS A 174 -0.58 1.42 -36.59
CA LYS A 174 -0.55 2.03 -37.92
C LYS A 174 -0.65 3.54 -37.76
N ALA A 175 0.22 4.27 -38.43
CA ALA A 175 0.07 5.71 -38.53
C ALA A 175 0.47 6.20 -39.92
N ASP A 176 -0.23 7.20 -40.38
CA ASP A 176 0.06 7.96 -41.59
C ASP A 176 -0.06 9.47 -41.30
N LYS A 177 0.09 10.32 -42.34
CA LYS A 177 0.01 11.78 -42.15
C LYS A 177 -1.32 12.27 -41.62
N LYS A 178 -2.41 11.49 -41.78
CA LYS A 178 -3.79 11.88 -41.49
C LYS A 178 -4.37 11.12 -40.30
N SER A 179 -3.78 9.97 -39.94
CA SER A 179 -4.32 9.12 -38.87
C SER A 179 -3.24 8.38 -38.11
N ASN A 180 -3.53 8.10 -36.87
CA ASN A 180 -2.71 7.29 -35.98
C ASN A 180 -3.61 6.33 -35.21
N GLN A 181 -3.27 5.05 -35.20
CA GLN A 181 -4.09 4.00 -34.61
C GLN A 181 -3.21 3.00 -33.87
N LEU A 182 -3.67 2.60 -32.66
CA LEU A 182 -3.11 1.50 -31.88
C LEU A 182 -4.26 0.63 -31.37
N PHE A 183 -4.10 -0.67 -31.52
CA PHE A 183 -4.94 -1.66 -30.86
C PHE A 183 -4.04 -2.65 -30.12
N SER A 184 -4.33 -2.95 -28.84
CA SER A 184 -3.62 -3.99 -28.09
C SER A 184 -4.57 -4.90 -27.32
N LEU A 185 -4.16 -6.15 -27.14
CA LEU A 185 -4.81 -7.17 -26.34
C LEU A 185 -3.78 -7.79 -25.41
N GLY A 186 -4.09 -7.86 -24.12
CA GLY A 186 -3.23 -8.42 -23.10
C GLY A 186 -3.94 -9.49 -22.27
N TYR A 187 -3.22 -10.56 -21.92
CA TYR A 187 -3.61 -11.55 -20.93
C TYR A 187 -2.51 -11.67 -19.89
N TYR A 188 -2.88 -11.63 -18.62
CA TYR A 188 -1.98 -11.78 -17.48
C TYR A 188 -2.57 -12.80 -16.51
N ASP A 189 -1.75 -13.74 -16.04
CA ASP A 189 -2.12 -14.77 -15.08
C ASP A 189 -1.00 -14.93 -14.05
N GLN A 190 -1.32 -14.72 -12.79
CA GLN A 190 -0.41 -14.84 -11.66
C GLN A 190 -1.00 -15.74 -10.61
N GLN A 191 -0.41 -16.90 -10.40
CA GLN A 191 -0.67 -17.70 -9.22
C GLN A 191 -0.03 -17.05 -7.99
N GLY A 192 -0.70 -17.13 -6.84
CA GLY A 192 -0.13 -16.68 -5.57
C GLY A 192 0.81 -17.70 -4.94
N LEU A 193 1.75 -17.20 -4.13
CA LEU A 193 2.61 -18.03 -3.27
C LEU A 193 1.80 -18.81 -2.25
N VAL A 194 0.72 -18.23 -1.72
CA VAL A 194 -0.25 -18.95 -0.88
C VAL A 194 -1.13 -19.81 -1.79
N LYS A 195 -1.28 -21.09 -1.45
CA LYS A 195 -2.11 -22.05 -2.19
C LYS A 195 -3.53 -21.50 -2.39
N PHE A 196 -4.15 -21.81 -3.52
CA PHE A 196 -5.51 -21.40 -3.94
C PHE A 196 -5.72 -19.89 -4.13
N SER A 197 -4.70 -19.06 -4.05
CA SER A 197 -4.79 -17.66 -4.44
C SER A 197 -4.29 -17.45 -5.87
N ASP A 198 -4.93 -16.54 -6.60
CA ASP A 198 -4.55 -16.19 -7.97
C ASP A 198 -5.11 -14.81 -8.38
N PHE A 199 -4.60 -14.31 -9.49
CA PHE A 199 -5.10 -13.12 -10.16
C PHE A 199 -4.95 -13.27 -11.67
N LYS A 200 -6.03 -13.02 -12.40
CA LYS A 200 -6.06 -13.04 -13.86
C LYS A 200 -6.63 -11.74 -14.39
N ARG A 201 -6.11 -11.28 -15.53
CA ARG A 201 -6.59 -10.08 -16.18
C ARG A 201 -6.54 -10.21 -17.70
N VAL A 202 -7.64 -9.87 -18.34
CA VAL A 202 -7.71 -9.57 -19.78
C VAL A 202 -7.81 -8.06 -19.92
N SER A 203 -7.03 -7.49 -20.81
CA SER A 203 -7.04 -6.06 -21.11
C SER A 203 -7.07 -5.81 -22.61
N GLY A 204 -7.78 -4.78 -23.01
CA GLY A 204 -7.81 -4.29 -24.37
C GLY A 204 -7.61 -2.78 -24.39
N ARG A 205 -6.87 -2.29 -25.38
CA ARG A 205 -6.65 -0.87 -25.56
C ARG A 205 -6.87 -0.49 -27.01
N PHE A 206 -7.52 0.66 -27.20
CA PHE A 206 -7.72 1.27 -28.50
C PHE A 206 -7.43 2.77 -28.38
N ASN A 207 -6.50 3.25 -29.20
CA ASN A 207 -6.18 4.67 -29.34
C ASN A 207 -6.27 5.01 -30.82
N SER A 208 -6.99 6.09 -31.16
CA SER A 208 -6.93 6.64 -32.50
C SER A 208 -6.96 8.17 -32.51
N GLU A 209 -6.41 8.75 -33.57
CA GLU A 209 -6.44 10.18 -33.82
C GLU A 209 -6.54 10.40 -35.32
N TYR A 210 -7.41 11.32 -35.73
CA TYR A 210 -7.62 11.71 -37.11
C TYR A 210 -7.42 13.21 -37.28
N LYS A 211 -6.63 13.60 -38.27
CA LYS A 211 -6.37 14.99 -38.70
C LYS A 211 -7.24 15.31 -39.90
N LEU A 212 -8.11 16.26 -39.73
CA LEU A 212 -9.11 16.67 -40.71
C LEU A 212 -8.85 18.13 -41.09
N PHE A 213 -9.29 18.49 -42.35
CA PHE A 213 -9.20 19.86 -42.88
C PHE A 213 -7.76 20.44 -42.78
N ASP A 214 -6.82 19.70 -43.35
CA ASP A 214 -5.38 20.07 -43.31
C ASP A 214 -4.85 20.39 -41.92
N ASP A 215 -5.22 19.54 -40.94
CA ASP A 215 -4.83 19.62 -39.52
C ASP A 215 -5.50 20.77 -38.74
N HIS A 216 -6.53 21.42 -39.29
CA HIS A 216 -7.30 22.41 -38.52
C HIS A 216 -8.17 21.78 -37.45
N LEU A 217 -8.61 20.54 -37.64
CA LEU A 217 -9.38 19.76 -36.66
C LEU A 217 -8.75 18.41 -36.44
N ARG A 218 -8.41 18.10 -35.18
CA ARG A 218 -8.05 16.74 -34.74
C ARG A 218 -9.14 16.18 -33.86
N ILE A 219 -9.53 14.94 -34.10
CA ILE A 219 -10.48 14.18 -33.30
C ILE A 219 -9.77 12.89 -32.91
N GLY A 220 -9.83 12.54 -31.61
CA GLY A 220 -9.23 11.31 -31.15
C GLY A 220 -9.94 10.71 -29.96
N GLU A 221 -9.67 9.44 -29.75
CA GLU A 221 -10.11 8.68 -28.59
C GLU A 221 -8.96 7.84 -28.03
N ASN A 222 -9.02 7.62 -26.71
CA ASN A 222 -8.19 6.68 -25.98
C ASN A 222 -9.10 5.84 -25.09
N ILE A 223 -9.15 4.55 -25.28
CA ILE A 223 -10.03 3.63 -24.57
C ILE A 223 -9.22 2.46 -24.02
N SER A 224 -9.34 2.20 -22.73
CA SER A 224 -8.76 1.07 -22.03
C SER A 224 -9.87 0.27 -21.35
N LEU A 225 -9.95 -1.00 -21.66
CA LEU A 225 -10.87 -1.96 -21.06
C LEU A 225 -10.08 -3.01 -20.30
N SER A 226 -10.53 -3.38 -19.13
CA SER A 226 -9.95 -4.50 -18.40
C SER A 226 -11.03 -5.29 -17.68
N HIS A 227 -10.85 -6.60 -17.64
CA HIS A 227 -11.61 -7.50 -16.77
C HIS A 227 -10.62 -8.36 -16.01
N SER A 228 -10.71 -8.34 -14.69
CA SER A 228 -9.85 -9.16 -13.82
C SER A 228 -10.70 -9.99 -12.86
N TRP A 229 -10.18 -11.16 -12.52
CA TRP A 229 -10.77 -12.05 -11.53
C TRP A 229 -9.68 -12.81 -10.80
N GLY A 230 -9.97 -13.24 -9.59
CA GLY A 230 -9.05 -14.03 -8.79
C GLY A 230 -9.53 -14.21 -7.37
N THR A 231 -8.89 -15.14 -6.68
CA THR A 231 -9.11 -15.43 -5.27
C THR A 231 -8.01 -14.77 -4.45
N SER A 232 -8.39 -13.88 -3.55
CA SER A 232 -7.47 -13.20 -2.63
C SER A 232 -7.42 -13.89 -1.27
N VAL A 233 -6.32 -13.66 -0.55
CA VAL A 233 -6.15 -14.05 0.86
C VAL A 233 -6.07 -12.82 1.74
N SER A 234 -6.36 -12.98 3.04
CA SER A 234 -6.18 -11.88 4.01
C SER A 234 -4.70 -11.67 4.30
N ASN A 235 -4.25 -10.43 4.26
CA ASN A 235 -2.86 -10.03 4.42
C ASN A 235 -2.69 -9.05 5.58
N ASN A 236 -1.56 -9.14 6.30
CA ASN A 236 -1.13 -8.25 7.38
C ASN A 236 -2.25 -7.96 8.41
N ALA A 237 -2.93 -9.00 8.86
CA ALA A 237 -4.01 -8.91 9.84
C ALA A 237 -3.77 -9.88 11.00
N ALA A 238 -3.82 -9.36 12.23
CA ALA A 238 -3.59 -10.15 13.44
C ALA A 238 -4.71 -11.17 13.71
N LEU A 239 -5.95 -10.86 13.33
CA LEU A 239 -7.06 -11.81 13.30
C LEU A 239 -7.47 -12.10 11.86
N GLY A 240 -7.54 -13.36 11.50
CA GLY A 240 -7.95 -13.81 10.18
C GLY A 240 -6.90 -13.66 9.08
N GLY A 241 -5.69 -13.15 9.37
CA GLY A 241 -4.58 -13.08 8.42
C GLY A 241 -4.06 -14.48 8.11
N THR A 242 -4.03 -14.84 6.83
CA THR A 242 -3.72 -16.22 6.40
C THR A 242 -2.37 -16.73 6.90
N LEU A 243 -1.32 -15.92 6.77
CA LEU A 243 0.02 -16.29 7.26
C LEU A 243 0.08 -16.29 8.77
N TYR A 244 -0.51 -15.28 9.41
CA TYR A 244 -0.50 -15.18 10.87
C TYR A 244 -1.25 -16.33 11.54
N GLU A 245 -2.32 -16.83 10.92
CA GLU A 245 -3.01 -18.05 11.39
C GLU A 245 -2.14 -19.30 11.24
N ALA A 246 -1.38 -19.42 10.13
CA ALA A 246 -0.44 -20.52 9.94
C ALA A 246 0.70 -20.50 10.98
N TYR A 247 1.18 -19.29 11.38
CA TYR A 247 2.17 -19.16 12.47
C TYR A 247 1.63 -19.61 13.81
N LYS A 248 0.35 -19.34 14.08
CA LYS A 248 -0.30 -19.69 15.34
C LYS A 248 -0.71 -21.16 15.43
N PHE A 249 -0.91 -21.83 14.30
CA PHE A 249 -1.43 -23.18 14.27
C PHE A 249 -0.37 -24.19 14.72
N GLN A 250 -0.77 -25.16 15.55
CA GLN A 250 0.14 -26.10 16.19
C GLN A 250 0.71 -27.13 15.22
N SER A 251 2.05 -27.29 15.19
CA SER A 251 2.75 -28.24 14.32
C SER A 251 2.32 -29.69 14.57
N ILE A 252 1.94 -30.04 15.81
CA ILE A 252 1.49 -31.38 16.18
C ILE A 252 0.19 -31.81 15.49
N THR A 253 -0.61 -30.87 14.97
CA THR A 253 -1.88 -31.13 14.30
C THR A 253 -1.63 -31.51 12.85
N PRO A 254 -2.14 -32.67 12.34
CA PRO A 254 -1.99 -33.06 10.94
C PRO A 254 -2.85 -32.19 10.02
N VAL A 255 -2.54 -32.19 8.73
CA VAL A 255 -3.37 -31.49 7.74
C VAL A 255 -4.77 -32.10 7.66
N LYS A 256 -4.86 -33.43 7.74
CA LYS A 256 -6.11 -34.19 7.67
C LYS A 256 -6.16 -35.23 8.77
N ASN A 257 -7.38 -35.55 9.20
CA ASN A 257 -7.67 -36.66 10.08
C ASN A 257 -7.75 -38.01 9.29
N LEU A 258 -7.99 -39.12 9.98
CA LEU A 258 -8.09 -40.43 9.36
C LEU A 258 -9.33 -40.62 8.47
N GLU A 259 -10.29 -39.73 8.52
CA GLU A 259 -11.49 -39.72 7.67
C GLU A 259 -11.29 -38.82 6.42
N ASP A 260 -10.07 -38.34 6.15
CA ASP A 260 -9.71 -37.44 5.06
C ASP A 260 -10.35 -36.03 5.17
N GLU A 261 -10.82 -35.64 6.35
CA GLU A 261 -11.29 -34.29 6.65
C GLU A 261 -10.17 -33.43 7.21
N TYR A 262 -10.30 -32.08 7.12
CA TYR A 262 -9.32 -31.18 7.71
C TYR A 262 -9.32 -31.30 9.23
N ALA A 263 -8.16 -31.60 9.81
CA ALA A 263 -8.03 -31.86 11.22
C ALA A 263 -8.23 -30.57 12.05
N GLY A 264 -9.04 -30.66 13.09
CA GLY A 264 -9.27 -29.57 14.03
C GLY A 264 -8.13 -29.37 15.00
N ASN A 265 -7.94 -28.13 15.45
CA ASN A 265 -6.93 -27.76 16.45
C ASN A 265 -7.46 -28.04 17.86
N VAL A 266 -6.75 -28.88 18.63
CA VAL A 266 -7.12 -29.17 20.03
C VAL A 266 -6.76 -28.04 21.00
N PHE A 267 -5.90 -27.09 20.59
CA PHE A 267 -5.38 -26.00 21.44
C PHE A 267 -6.18 -24.69 21.32
N SER A 268 -6.78 -24.43 20.16
CA SER A 268 -7.43 -23.12 19.90
C SER A 268 -8.60 -23.26 18.92
N ASP A 269 -9.35 -22.18 18.80
CA ASP A 269 -10.48 -22.00 17.87
C ASP A 269 -10.05 -21.57 16.46
N ILE A 270 -8.76 -21.64 16.15
CA ILE A 270 -8.26 -21.34 14.81
C ILE A 270 -8.61 -22.48 13.88
N PRO A 271 -9.31 -22.23 12.75
CA PRO A 271 -9.58 -23.25 11.77
C PRO A 271 -8.29 -23.73 11.07
N ASN A 272 -8.27 -24.95 10.62
CA ASN A 272 -7.18 -25.52 9.84
C ASN A 272 -6.81 -24.60 8.67
N PRO A 273 -5.55 -24.11 8.58
CA PRO A 273 -5.14 -23.14 7.56
C PRO A 273 -5.37 -23.65 6.12
N MET A 274 -5.08 -24.92 5.84
CA MET A 274 -5.34 -25.54 4.54
C MET A 274 -6.83 -25.71 4.28
N GLY A 275 -7.61 -26.11 5.29
CA GLY A 275 -9.06 -26.20 5.21
C GLY A 275 -9.71 -24.85 4.90
N LYS A 276 -9.26 -23.79 5.57
CA LYS A 276 -9.71 -22.40 5.31
C LYS A 276 -9.41 -21.96 3.88
N LEU A 277 -8.19 -22.18 3.39
CA LEU A 277 -7.77 -21.85 2.03
C LEU A 277 -8.58 -22.62 0.99
N TYR A 278 -8.79 -23.91 1.21
CA TYR A 278 -9.57 -24.77 0.31
C TYR A 278 -11.04 -24.32 0.22
N ARG A 279 -11.66 -24.00 1.35
CA ARG A 279 -13.04 -23.48 1.40
C ARG A 279 -13.19 -22.13 0.67
N ASN A 280 -12.12 -21.32 0.67
CA ASN A 280 -12.14 -20.00 0.02
C ASN A 280 -11.78 -20.02 -1.49
N LYS A 281 -11.31 -21.13 -2.04
CA LYS A 281 -10.72 -21.22 -3.40
C LYS A 281 -11.62 -20.74 -4.55
N ASP A 282 -12.94 -20.84 -4.37
CA ASP A 282 -13.96 -20.48 -5.38
C ASP A 282 -14.53 -19.07 -5.17
N ASN A 283 -14.11 -18.37 -4.11
CA ASN A 283 -14.53 -17.01 -3.80
C ASN A 283 -13.70 -16.03 -4.63
N GLN A 284 -14.33 -15.44 -5.63
CA GLN A 284 -13.66 -14.59 -6.60
C GLN A 284 -14.15 -13.16 -6.55
N ASP A 285 -13.20 -12.23 -6.60
CA ASP A 285 -13.45 -10.84 -6.93
C ASP A 285 -13.35 -10.68 -8.46
N LYS A 286 -14.44 -10.20 -9.08
CA LYS A 286 -14.48 -9.88 -10.52
C LYS A 286 -14.57 -8.37 -10.67
N LYS A 287 -13.59 -7.77 -11.34
CA LYS A 287 -13.51 -6.33 -11.55
C LYS A 287 -13.49 -6.04 -13.05
N SER A 288 -14.44 -5.20 -13.51
CA SER A 288 -14.45 -4.67 -14.87
C SER A 288 -14.19 -3.17 -14.82
N ARG A 289 -13.26 -2.67 -15.59
CA ARG A 289 -12.96 -1.24 -15.67
C ARG A 289 -12.88 -0.75 -17.10
N LEU A 290 -13.47 0.41 -17.34
CA LEU A 290 -13.37 1.18 -18.58
C LEU A 290 -12.81 2.56 -18.22
N VAL A 291 -11.68 2.91 -18.80
CA VAL A 291 -11.11 4.26 -18.74
C VAL A 291 -10.93 4.74 -20.17
N GLY A 292 -11.49 5.89 -20.49
CA GLY A 292 -11.34 6.42 -21.85
C GLY A 292 -11.80 7.86 -22.00
N ASN A 293 -11.31 8.52 -23.04
CA ASN A 293 -11.75 9.84 -23.42
C ASN A 293 -11.99 9.96 -24.93
N LEU A 294 -12.88 10.90 -25.27
CA LEU A 294 -13.03 11.46 -26.59
C LEU A 294 -12.56 12.91 -26.53
N TYR A 295 -11.81 13.35 -27.52
CA TYR A 295 -11.37 14.75 -27.58
C TYR A 295 -11.41 15.28 -29.00
N ALA A 296 -11.57 16.61 -29.10
CA ALA A 296 -11.43 17.36 -30.32
C ALA A 296 -10.52 18.58 -30.07
N GLU A 297 -9.56 18.79 -30.98
CA GLU A 297 -8.65 19.93 -30.98
C GLU A 297 -8.91 20.75 -32.25
N LEU A 298 -9.26 22.02 -32.07
CA LEU A 298 -9.52 22.96 -33.18
C LEU A 298 -8.43 24.01 -33.20
N HIS A 299 -7.60 24.00 -34.22
CA HIS A 299 -6.58 25.01 -34.51
C HIS A 299 -7.24 26.21 -35.20
N LEU A 300 -7.53 27.26 -34.40
CA LEU A 300 -8.29 28.44 -34.88
C LEU A 300 -7.44 29.34 -35.78
N PHE A 301 -6.21 29.60 -35.38
CA PHE A 301 -5.17 30.28 -36.15
C PHE A 301 -3.78 29.92 -35.59
N ASP A 302 -2.71 30.38 -36.23
CA ASP A 302 -1.35 30.06 -35.87
C ASP A 302 -1.07 30.39 -34.37
N GLY A 303 -0.80 29.37 -33.61
CA GLY A 303 -0.57 29.43 -32.17
C GLY A 303 -1.81 29.28 -31.30
N LEU A 304 -3.05 29.43 -31.77
CA LEU A 304 -4.27 29.32 -30.94
C LEU A 304 -5.02 28.02 -31.19
N MET A 305 -5.17 27.22 -30.17
CA MET A 305 -5.87 25.93 -30.19
C MET A 305 -6.94 25.87 -29.10
N PHE A 306 -8.15 25.48 -29.48
CA PHE A 306 -9.21 25.09 -28.56
C PHE A 306 -9.31 23.55 -28.48
N LYS A 307 -9.31 23.01 -27.27
CA LYS A 307 -9.48 21.56 -27.04
C LYS A 307 -10.66 21.33 -26.12
N THR A 308 -11.52 20.41 -26.50
CA THR A 308 -12.60 19.87 -25.68
C THR A 308 -12.38 18.37 -25.48
N SER A 309 -12.59 17.86 -24.25
CA SER A 309 -12.39 16.46 -23.92
C SER A 309 -13.45 15.98 -22.93
N PHE A 310 -14.02 14.82 -23.19
CA PHE A 310 -14.92 14.11 -22.28
C PHE A 310 -14.31 12.78 -21.89
N GLY A 311 -13.98 12.63 -20.62
CA GLY A 311 -13.37 11.44 -20.05
C GLY A 311 -14.31 10.67 -19.13
N VAL A 312 -14.15 9.36 -19.08
CA VAL A 312 -14.92 8.44 -18.25
C VAL A 312 -13.96 7.46 -17.56
N ASP A 313 -14.17 7.21 -16.28
CA ASP A 313 -13.60 6.10 -15.50
C ASP A 313 -14.74 5.35 -14.81
N TYR A 314 -15.10 4.20 -15.35
CA TYR A 314 -16.12 3.31 -14.81
C TYR A 314 -15.46 2.05 -14.25
N ASN A 315 -15.76 1.72 -13.00
CA ASN A 315 -15.27 0.52 -12.34
C ASN A 315 -16.45 -0.24 -11.71
N ASN A 316 -16.57 -1.52 -12.00
CA ASN A 316 -17.55 -2.42 -11.40
C ASN A 316 -16.84 -3.57 -10.69
N LEU A 317 -17.19 -3.80 -9.43
CA LEU A 317 -16.76 -4.93 -8.62
C LEU A 317 -17.96 -5.85 -8.35
N TYR A 318 -17.86 -7.08 -8.78
CA TYR A 318 -18.76 -8.16 -8.36
C TYR A 318 -17.98 -9.16 -7.50
N ARG A 319 -18.43 -9.34 -6.25
CA ARG A 319 -17.88 -10.31 -5.30
C ARG A 319 -18.93 -11.32 -4.92
N ARG A 320 -18.60 -12.60 -5.02
CA ARG A 320 -19.40 -13.71 -4.50
C ARG A 320 -18.55 -14.45 -3.47
N SER A 321 -19.01 -14.47 -2.22
CA SER A 321 -18.35 -15.17 -1.11
C SER A 321 -19.28 -16.25 -0.58
N PHE A 322 -18.85 -17.50 -0.68
CA PHE A 322 -19.52 -18.65 -0.09
C PHE A 322 -18.65 -19.22 1.04
N SER A 323 -19.21 -19.37 2.23
CA SER A 323 -18.60 -20.03 3.37
C SER A 323 -19.35 -21.34 3.61
N PRO A 324 -18.76 -22.51 3.33
CA PRO A 324 -19.40 -23.78 3.64
C PRO A 324 -19.45 -24.02 5.15
N LYS A 325 -20.35 -24.87 5.60
CA LYS A 325 -20.32 -25.40 6.97
C LYS A 325 -19.08 -26.31 7.15
N TYR A 326 -18.50 -26.29 8.33
CA TYR A 326 -17.41 -27.20 8.70
C TYR A 326 -17.40 -27.44 10.20
N ASP A 327 -16.78 -28.53 10.63
CA ASP A 327 -16.56 -28.86 12.04
C ASP A 327 -15.12 -29.36 12.21
N GLU A 328 -14.31 -28.51 12.84
CA GLU A 328 -12.90 -28.77 13.13
C GLU A 328 -12.66 -28.63 14.63
N LEU A 329 -13.38 -29.43 15.43
CA LEU A 329 -13.35 -29.41 16.91
C LEU A 329 -13.74 -28.06 17.50
N ASN A 330 -12.74 -27.24 17.90
CA ASN A 330 -12.95 -25.95 18.53
C ASN A 330 -13.30 -24.84 17.52
N ALA A 331 -13.04 -25.05 16.23
CA ALA A 331 -13.43 -24.17 15.16
C ALA A 331 -14.55 -24.79 14.32
N SER A 332 -15.73 -24.19 14.28
CA SER A 332 -16.83 -24.72 13.49
C SER A 332 -17.75 -23.64 12.94
N GLU A 333 -18.29 -23.87 11.75
CA GLU A 333 -19.37 -23.11 11.16
C GLU A 333 -20.58 -24.03 10.93
N LYS A 334 -21.67 -23.75 11.63
CA LYS A 334 -22.84 -24.65 11.62
C LYS A 334 -23.73 -24.47 10.41
N LEU A 335 -23.71 -23.29 9.80
CA LEU A 335 -24.52 -22.95 8.64
C LEU A 335 -23.61 -22.45 7.51
N SER A 336 -23.81 -22.99 6.32
CA SER A 336 -23.22 -22.40 5.13
C SER A 336 -23.84 -21.04 4.85
N SER A 337 -23.06 -20.08 4.33
CA SER A 337 -23.52 -18.75 3.99
C SER A 337 -23.06 -18.31 2.61
N LEU A 338 -23.88 -17.54 1.90
CA LEU A 338 -23.55 -16.90 0.62
C LEU A 338 -23.81 -15.41 0.73
N SER A 339 -22.81 -14.63 0.36
CA SER A 339 -22.92 -13.18 0.20
C SER A 339 -22.54 -12.75 -1.20
N ASN A 340 -23.42 -12.02 -1.87
CA ASN A 340 -23.17 -11.39 -3.16
C ASN A 340 -23.10 -9.86 -2.98
N ARG A 341 -22.03 -9.23 -3.42
CA ARG A 341 -21.87 -7.80 -3.45
C ARG A 341 -21.60 -7.31 -4.88
N ASN A 342 -22.36 -6.32 -5.29
CA ASN A 342 -22.08 -5.56 -6.50
C ASN A 342 -21.82 -4.10 -6.10
N ALA A 343 -20.72 -3.54 -6.58
CA ALA A 343 -20.37 -2.14 -6.35
C ALA A 343 -19.86 -1.53 -7.66
N TRP A 344 -20.32 -0.33 -7.97
CA TRP A 344 -19.83 0.39 -9.12
C TRP A 344 -19.46 1.83 -8.77
N ASN A 345 -18.44 2.34 -9.46
CA ASN A 345 -17.98 3.71 -9.38
C ASN A 345 -17.97 4.29 -10.78
N PHE A 346 -18.69 5.39 -10.98
CA PHE A 346 -18.76 6.10 -12.24
C PHE A 346 -18.26 7.52 -12.06
N ASN A 347 -17.16 7.81 -12.72
CA ASN A 347 -16.50 9.10 -12.69
C ASN A 347 -16.46 9.64 -14.12
N TRP A 348 -16.94 10.86 -14.35
CA TRP A 348 -16.76 11.54 -15.61
C TRP A 348 -16.13 12.90 -15.41
N VAL A 349 -15.36 13.33 -16.40
CA VAL A 349 -14.70 14.62 -16.44
C VAL A 349 -14.91 15.26 -17.81
N PHE A 350 -15.30 16.54 -17.81
CA PHE A 350 -15.43 17.34 -19.02
C PHE A 350 -14.50 18.53 -18.91
N THR A 351 -13.52 18.61 -19.82
CA THR A 351 -12.47 19.63 -19.81
C THR A 351 -12.48 20.42 -21.10
N ASN A 352 -12.44 21.73 -21.02
CA ASN A 352 -12.28 22.64 -22.15
C ASN A 352 -11.07 23.54 -21.90
N THR A 353 -10.19 23.65 -22.88
CA THR A 353 -8.99 24.49 -22.79
C THR A 353 -8.79 25.32 -24.04
N LEU A 354 -8.30 26.53 -23.85
CA LEU A 354 -7.85 27.44 -24.90
C LEU A 354 -6.34 27.67 -24.68
N THR A 355 -5.52 27.23 -25.61
CA THR A 355 -4.06 27.34 -25.53
C THR A 355 -3.55 28.26 -26.64
N TYR A 356 -2.71 29.22 -26.26
CA TYR A 356 -1.96 30.07 -27.19
C TYR A 356 -0.47 29.83 -27.02
N ASN A 357 0.19 29.36 -28.07
CA ASN A 357 1.63 29.12 -28.10
C ASN A 357 2.26 29.84 -29.28
N LYS A 358 3.14 30.80 -29.03
CA LYS A 358 3.77 31.59 -30.06
C LYS A 358 5.18 32.04 -29.64
N THR A 359 6.07 32.00 -30.63
CA THR A 359 7.42 32.54 -30.51
C THR A 359 7.54 33.82 -31.32
N PHE A 360 8.02 34.92 -30.71
CA PHE A 360 8.24 36.23 -31.29
C PHE A 360 9.72 36.60 -31.10
N GLY A 361 10.55 36.34 -32.12
CA GLY A 361 12.00 36.50 -31.94
C GLY A 361 12.50 35.61 -30.80
N ASP A 362 13.09 36.22 -29.78
CA ASP A 362 13.64 35.50 -28.61
C ASP A 362 12.60 35.21 -27.50
N HIS A 363 11.35 35.65 -27.70
CA HIS A 363 10.27 35.52 -26.72
C HIS A 363 9.34 34.36 -27.08
N THR A 364 9.22 33.36 -26.20
CA THR A 364 8.21 32.31 -26.35
C THR A 364 7.17 32.44 -25.25
N ILE A 365 5.91 32.52 -25.63
CA ILE A 365 4.77 32.61 -24.74
C ILE A 365 3.90 31.36 -24.94
N ASN A 366 3.57 30.69 -23.82
CA ASN A 366 2.53 29.65 -23.80
C ASN A 366 1.51 30.03 -22.73
N ALA A 367 0.29 30.38 -23.17
CA ALA A 367 -0.82 30.75 -22.30
C ALA A 367 -1.93 29.73 -22.44
N LEU A 368 -2.49 29.27 -21.31
CA LEU A 368 -3.59 28.32 -21.25
C LEU A 368 -4.68 28.85 -20.33
N LEU A 369 -5.92 28.80 -20.79
CA LEU A 369 -7.13 28.99 -19.98
C LEU A 369 -7.95 27.73 -20.04
N GLY A 370 -8.52 27.31 -18.92
CA GLY A 370 -9.28 26.07 -18.88
C GLY A 370 -10.43 26.09 -17.89
N MET A 371 -11.40 25.24 -18.19
CA MET A 371 -12.53 24.89 -17.33
C MET A 371 -12.64 23.38 -17.27
N GLU A 372 -12.87 22.82 -16.08
CA GLU A 372 -13.10 21.41 -15.86
C GLU A 372 -14.33 21.21 -14.97
N SER A 373 -15.15 20.23 -15.31
CA SER A 373 -16.27 19.76 -14.49
C SER A 373 -16.14 18.25 -14.30
N LEU A 374 -16.29 17.80 -13.06
CA LEU A 374 -16.18 16.41 -12.66
C LEU A 374 -17.36 16.03 -11.78
N ARG A 375 -17.87 14.81 -11.99
CA ARG A 375 -18.83 14.17 -11.08
C ARG A 375 -18.45 12.71 -10.88
N ASN A 376 -18.51 12.29 -9.63
CA ASN A 376 -18.31 10.90 -9.20
C ASN A 376 -19.58 10.39 -8.53
N ARG A 377 -19.98 9.16 -8.85
CA ARG A 377 -21.03 8.41 -8.16
C ARG A 377 -20.56 7.00 -7.86
N TYR A 378 -20.58 6.65 -6.60
CA TYR A 378 -20.33 5.30 -6.11
C TYR A 378 -21.64 4.73 -5.54
N GLU A 379 -21.95 3.49 -5.88
CA GLU A 379 -23.12 2.78 -5.37
C GLU A 379 -22.83 1.31 -5.19
N TYR A 380 -23.38 0.71 -4.16
CA TYR A 380 -23.29 -0.72 -3.95
C TYR A 380 -24.57 -1.29 -3.36
N PHE A 381 -24.76 -2.59 -3.60
CA PHE A 381 -25.69 -3.42 -2.85
C PHE A 381 -25.03 -4.75 -2.48
N THR A 382 -25.49 -5.33 -1.38
CA THR A 382 -25.11 -6.66 -0.89
C THR A 382 -26.37 -7.42 -0.54
N ALA A 383 -26.43 -8.69 -0.92
CA ALA A 383 -27.48 -9.62 -0.54
C ALA A 383 -26.85 -10.90 -0.03
N SER A 384 -27.43 -11.49 1.03
CA SER A 384 -26.93 -12.75 1.61
C SER A 384 -28.05 -13.63 2.11
N ARG A 385 -27.77 -14.92 2.15
CA ARG A 385 -28.56 -15.96 2.82
C ARG A 385 -27.63 -16.97 3.47
N ASP A 386 -28.14 -17.64 4.50
CA ASP A 386 -27.49 -18.72 5.23
C ASP A 386 -28.27 -20.04 4.99
N GLY A 387 -27.72 -21.21 5.41
CA GLY A 387 -28.43 -22.49 5.41
C GLY A 387 -28.60 -23.11 4.01
N PHE A 388 -27.53 -23.31 3.27
CA PHE A 388 -27.57 -23.95 1.96
C PHE A 388 -27.63 -25.49 2.09
N PRO A 389 -28.40 -26.19 1.23
CA PRO A 389 -28.54 -27.64 1.30
C PRO A 389 -27.29 -28.41 0.86
N SER A 390 -26.42 -27.76 0.08
CA SER A 390 -25.22 -28.37 -0.48
C SER A 390 -24.12 -27.32 -0.67
N ASP A 391 -22.86 -27.76 -0.51
CA ASP A 391 -21.68 -26.94 -0.78
C ASP A 391 -21.22 -26.99 -2.25
N ASP A 392 -21.93 -27.75 -3.11
CA ASP A 392 -21.64 -27.82 -4.55
C ASP A 392 -21.80 -26.43 -5.19
N PRO A 393 -20.85 -25.96 -6.00
CA PRO A 393 -20.91 -24.67 -6.70
C PRO A 393 -22.18 -24.43 -7.50
N ASN A 394 -22.84 -25.48 -7.98
CA ASN A 394 -24.09 -25.39 -8.70
C ASN A 394 -25.28 -24.95 -7.83
N PHE A 395 -25.19 -25.06 -6.50
CA PHE A 395 -26.21 -24.62 -5.55
C PHE A 395 -25.87 -23.25 -4.90
N ARG A 396 -24.78 -22.64 -5.27
CA ARG A 396 -24.34 -21.35 -4.67
C ARG A 396 -25.05 -20.15 -5.32
N PHE A 397 -26.39 -20.19 -5.28
CA PHE A 397 -27.27 -19.10 -5.68
C PHE A 397 -28.16 -18.71 -4.50
N LEU A 398 -28.46 -17.41 -4.33
CA LEU A 398 -29.20 -16.91 -3.17
C LEU A 398 -30.51 -17.67 -2.93
N ASP A 399 -31.22 -18.04 -3.98
CA ASP A 399 -32.50 -18.78 -3.87
C ASP A 399 -32.38 -20.17 -3.26
N ALA A 400 -31.19 -20.78 -3.28
CA ALA A 400 -30.97 -22.09 -2.68
C ALA A 400 -30.78 -22.02 -1.15
N GLY A 401 -30.52 -20.86 -0.57
CA GLY A 401 -30.40 -20.67 0.88
C GLY A 401 -31.77 -20.51 1.55
N ASP A 402 -31.78 -20.67 2.90
CA ASP A 402 -32.99 -20.53 3.70
C ASP A 402 -33.65 -19.15 3.54
N VAL A 403 -34.91 -19.13 3.17
CA VAL A 403 -35.71 -17.91 2.95
C VAL A 403 -35.82 -17.05 4.21
N GLY A 404 -35.81 -17.65 5.39
CA GLY A 404 -35.87 -16.96 6.68
C GLY A 404 -34.62 -16.16 7.03
N THR A 405 -33.49 -16.38 6.32
CA THR A 405 -32.20 -15.77 6.61
C THR A 405 -31.85 -14.62 5.65
N GLN A 406 -32.79 -14.16 4.85
CA GLN A 406 -32.55 -13.09 3.86
C GLN A 406 -32.05 -11.81 4.51
N LYS A 407 -30.90 -11.30 4.01
CA LYS A 407 -30.33 -10.00 4.41
C LYS A 407 -29.95 -9.22 3.16
N ASN A 408 -30.19 -7.92 3.18
CA ASN A 408 -29.71 -7.02 2.15
C ASN A 408 -29.25 -5.69 2.73
N SER A 409 -28.35 -5.02 2.04
CA SER A 409 -27.90 -3.67 2.36
C SER A 409 -27.41 -2.96 1.11
N GLY A 410 -27.41 -1.63 1.11
CA GLY A 410 -26.88 -0.85 0.01
C GLY A 410 -26.78 0.63 0.39
N ALA A 411 -25.91 1.34 -0.33
CA ALA A 411 -25.79 2.79 -0.20
C ALA A 411 -25.22 3.41 -1.48
N ALA A 412 -25.44 4.70 -1.65
CA ALA A 412 -24.85 5.50 -2.70
C ALA A 412 -24.21 6.77 -2.14
N THR A 413 -23.09 7.18 -2.75
CA THR A 413 -22.42 8.45 -2.46
C THR A 413 -22.08 9.15 -3.74
N GLU A 414 -22.10 10.48 -3.70
CA GLU A 414 -21.83 11.30 -4.86
C GLU A 414 -21.08 12.56 -4.47
N TYR A 415 -20.20 13.03 -5.36
CA TYR A 415 -19.63 14.36 -5.27
C TYR A 415 -19.36 14.95 -6.65
N SER A 416 -19.25 16.27 -6.69
CA SER A 416 -18.91 16.99 -7.90
C SER A 416 -17.90 18.09 -7.62
N MET A 417 -17.12 18.44 -8.66
CA MET A 417 -16.18 19.56 -8.64
C MET A 417 -16.29 20.35 -9.93
N VAL A 418 -16.10 21.67 -9.82
CA VAL A 418 -15.94 22.59 -10.94
C VAL A 418 -14.68 23.40 -10.73
N SER A 419 -13.89 23.54 -11.78
CA SER A 419 -12.59 24.19 -11.73
C SER A 419 -12.41 25.17 -12.86
N TYR A 420 -11.80 26.31 -12.57
CA TYR A 420 -11.33 27.30 -13.55
C TYR A 420 -9.84 27.50 -13.35
N PHE A 421 -9.06 27.47 -14.41
CA PHE A 421 -7.61 27.59 -14.31
C PHE A 421 -7.00 28.34 -15.48
N GLY A 422 -5.90 29.03 -15.18
CA GLY A 422 -5.07 29.68 -16.17
C GLY A 422 -3.59 29.46 -15.87
N LYS A 423 -2.80 29.31 -16.91
CA LYS A 423 -1.36 29.17 -16.86
C LYS A 423 -0.69 30.08 -17.90
N LEU A 424 0.41 30.69 -17.53
CA LEU A 424 1.27 31.47 -18.42
C LEU A 424 2.71 31.01 -18.24
N ASP A 425 3.30 30.46 -19.28
CA ASP A 425 4.73 30.17 -19.36
C ASP A 425 5.38 31.19 -20.31
N TYR A 426 6.45 31.81 -19.85
CA TYR A 426 7.24 32.74 -20.61
C TYR A 426 8.71 32.33 -20.63
N ASN A 427 9.30 32.25 -21.82
CA ASN A 427 10.69 31.94 -22.02
C ASN A 427 11.34 33.04 -22.86
N TYR A 428 12.40 33.64 -22.32
CA TYR A 428 13.21 34.64 -23.02
C TYR A 428 14.58 34.07 -23.37
N HIS A 429 14.84 33.93 -24.67
CA HIS A 429 16.12 33.52 -25.26
C HIS A 429 16.67 32.20 -24.68
N ASP A 430 15.81 31.32 -24.21
CA ASP A 430 16.12 30.07 -23.48
C ASP A 430 17.07 30.29 -22.26
N ARG A 431 17.03 31.48 -21.66
CA ARG A 431 17.80 31.88 -20.46
C ARG A 431 16.91 32.08 -19.25
N TYR A 432 15.86 32.87 -19.41
CA TYR A 432 14.94 33.22 -18.32
C TYR A 432 13.61 32.58 -18.56
N LEU A 433 13.25 31.71 -17.62
CA LEU A 433 12.00 30.91 -17.66
C LEU A 433 11.11 31.36 -16.51
N VAL A 434 9.89 31.76 -16.80
CA VAL A 434 8.92 32.18 -15.76
C VAL A 434 7.61 31.45 -16.04
N ALA A 435 7.02 30.85 -15.01
CA ALA A 435 5.69 30.29 -15.10
C ALA A 435 4.81 30.80 -13.98
N PHE A 436 3.53 31.03 -14.29
CA PHE A 436 2.50 31.41 -13.33
C PHE A 436 1.25 30.59 -13.59
N THR A 437 0.65 30.03 -12.54
CA THR A 437 -0.60 29.28 -12.60
C THR A 437 -1.54 29.80 -11.53
N LEU A 438 -2.81 30.00 -11.89
CA LEU A 438 -3.88 30.23 -10.93
C LEU A 438 -5.00 29.23 -11.21
N ARG A 439 -5.40 28.49 -10.19
CA ARG A 439 -6.54 27.57 -10.26
C ARG A 439 -7.54 27.88 -9.14
N ARG A 440 -8.84 27.84 -9.47
CA ARG A 440 -9.94 27.96 -8.54
C ARG A 440 -10.82 26.73 -8.63
N ASP A 441 -10.93 25.98 -7.54
CA ASP A 441 -11.70 24.76 -7.45
C ASP A 441 -12.89 24.92 -6.49
N GLY A 442 -14.05 24.39 -6.89
CA GLY A 442 -15.24 24.30 -6.07
C GLY A 442 -15.64 22.84 -5.85
N SER A 443 -15.75 22.39 -4.58
CA SER A 443 -16.09 21.01 -4.21
C SER A 443 -17.44 20.94 -3.48
N SER A 444 -18.30 20.00 -3.88
CA SER A 444 -19.57 19.73 -3.20
C SER A 444 -19.41 19.06 -1.83
N ARG A 445 -18.22 18.57 -1.50
CA ARG A 445 -17.91 17.94 -0.21
C ARG A 445 -17.76 18.94 0.92
N LEU A 446 -17.51 20.22 0.59
CA LEU A 446 -17.32 21.31 1.55
C LEU A 446 -18.56 22.23 1.56
N GLY A 447 -19.05 22.56 2.75
CA GLY A 447 -20.28 23.32 2.94
C GLY A 447 -20.15 24.80 2.52
N ASN A 448 -19.95 25.69 3.50
CA ASN A 448 -19.83 27.15 3.26
C ASN A 448 -18.55 27.53 2.52
N ASN A 449 -17.46 26.74 2.67
CA ASN A 449 -16.13 27.02 2.11
C ASN A 449 -15.86 26.19 0.84
N LYS A 450 -16.83 26.11 -0.07
CA LYS A 450 -16.74 25.28 -1.30
C LYS A 450 -15.55 25.64 -2.18
N TRP A 451 -15.18 26.91 -2.26
CA TRP A 451 -14.21 27.42 -3.21
C TRP A 451 -12.83 27.62 -2.58
N GLY A 452 -11.79 27.04 -3.22
CA GLY A 452 -10.38 27.26 -2.94
C GLY A 452 -9.67 27.93 -4.11
N ASN A 453 -8.69 28.79 -3.83
CA ASN A 453 -7.81 29.39 -4.84
C ASN A 453 -6.38 28.91 -4.61
N PHE A 454 -5.74 28.41 -5.67
CA PHE A 454 -4.44 27.77 -5.63
C PHE A 454 -3.49 28.42 -6.63
N PRO A 455 -2.76 29.48 -6.21
CA PRO A 455 -1.74 30.10 -7.02
C PRO A 455 -0.42 29.33 -6.98
N ALA A 456 0.34 29.40 -8.10
CA ALA A 456 1.69 28.88 -8.16
C ALA A 456 2.54 29.70 -9.12
N ALA A 457 3.84 29.81 -8.83
CA ALA A 457 4.81 30.50 -9.67
C ALA A 457 6.15 29.76 -9.66
N SER A 458 6.88 29.83 -10.75
CA SER A 458 8.27 29.37 -10.81
C SER A 458 9.13 30.25 -11.69
N VAL A 459 10.42 30.32 -11.35
CA VAL A 459 11.44 31.04 -12.10
C VAL A 459 12.62 30.11 -12.32
N GLY A 460 13.15 30.07 -13.53
CA GLY A 460 14.36 29.36 -13.90
C GLY A 460 15.34 30.28 -14.63
N TRP A 461 16.60 30.16 -14.27
CA TRP A 461 17.69 30.83 -14.95
C TRP A 461 18.70 29.82 -15.47
N ARG A 462 18.82 29.74 -16.80
CA ARG A 462 19.79 28.89 -17.46
C ARG A 462 21.09 29.69 -17.68
N ILE A 463 21.94 29.63 -16.68
CA ILE A 463 23.21 30.38 -16.61
C ILE A 463 24.15 29.95 -17.75
N SER A 464 24.12 28.66 -18.12
CA SER A 464 24.97 28.15 -19.22
C SER A 464 24.68 28.79 -20.58
N ASN A 465 23.53 29.43 -20.77
CA ASN A 465 23.17 30.11 -22.02
C ASN A 465 23.53 31.62 -22.00
N GLU A 466 24.12 32.11 -20.92
CA GLU A 466 24.55 33.50 -20.82
C GLU A 466 25.86 33.77 -21.59
N PRO A 467 26.01 34.92 -22.23
CA PRO A 467 27.23 35.28 -22.98
C PRO A 467 28.52 35.33 -22.14
N PHE A 468 28.37 35.49 -20.84
CA PHE A 468 29.51 35.51 -19.90
C PHE A 468 29.96 34.15 -19.42
N PHE A 469 29.13 33.08 -19.69
CA PHE A 469 29.40 31.76 -19.20
C PHE A 469 30.20 30.95 -20.21
N ASP A 470 31.51 30.92 -19.99
CA ASP A 470 32.48 30.21 -20.83
C ASP A 470 33.26 29.18 -20.00
N VAL A 471 32.52 28.11 -19.59
CA VAL A 471 33.07 27.00 -18.80
C VAL A 471 32.88 25.69 -19.55
N GLU A 472 33.91 25.28 -20.32
CA GLU A 472 33.86 24.08 -21.18
C GLU A 472 33.45 22.79 -20.42
N ALA A 473 33.78 22.66 -19.13
CA ALA A 473 33.49 21.51 -18.32
C ALA A 473 32.00 21.36 -18.00
N ILE A 474 31.22 22.46 -18.07
CA ILE A 474 29.79 22.50 -17.69
C ILE A 474 28.96 22.78 -18.94
N SER A 475 28.28 21.76 -19.45
CA SER A 475 27.43 21.86 -20.64
C SER A 475 26.01 22.41 -20.35
N ASN A 476 25.57 22.34 -19.10
CA ASN A 476 24.31 22.92 -18.65
C ASN A 476 24.43 23.35 -17.19
N LEU A 477 23.98 24.57 -16.89
CA LEU A 477 23.81 25.06 -15.52
C LEU A 477 22.49 25.83 -15.47
N LYS A 478 21.51 25.30 -14.76
CA LYS A 478 20.21 25.93 -14.55
C LYS A 478 19.85 25.94 -13.07
N VAL A 479 19.48 27.10 -12.56
CA VAL A 479 18.92 27.28 -11.22
C VAL A 479 17.41 27.51 -11.34
N ARG A 480 16.63 26.89 -10.48
CA ARG A 480 15.16 27.01 -10.47
C ARG A 480 14.62 27.18 -9.06
N VAL A 481 13.60 28.05 -8.94
CA VAL A 481 12.84 28.26 -7.71
C VAL A 481 11.35 28.17 -8.05
N GLY A 482 10.63 27.38 -7.28
CA GLY A 482 9.19 27.20 -7.42
C GLY A 482 8.49 27.39 -6.08
N TRP A 483 7.31 28.00 -6.14
CA TRP A 483 6.40 28.14 -5.03
C TRP A 483 4.98 27.87 -5.53
N GLY A 484 4.15 27.18 -4.72
CA GLY A 484 2.77 26.97 -5.09
C GLY A 484 1.92 26.41 -3.97
N GLN A 485 0.61 26.52 -4.16
CA GLN A 485 -0.42 25.97 -3.27
C GLN A 485 -1.27 24.95 -3.99
N ASN A 486 -1.60 23.84 -3.31
CA ASN A 486 -2.55 22.84 -3.74
C ASN A 486 -3.57 22.58 -2.61
N GLY A 487 -4.80 22.25 -2.99
CA GLY A 487 -5.86 21.91 -2.03
C GLY A 487 -6.06 20.42 -1.91
N ASN A 488 -6.75 20.01 -0.84
CA ASN A 488 -7.32 18.69 -0.69
C ASN A 488 -8.70 18.81 -0.04
N SER A 489 -9.72 18.16 -0.62
CA SER A 489 -11.10 18.11 -0.10
C SER A 489 -11.56 16.68 0.14
N ASP A 490 -10.59 15.76 0.39
CA ASP A 490 -10.89 14.34 0.57
C ASP A 490 -11.50 14.07 1.95
N VAL A 491 -12.75 14.42 2.11
CA VAL A 491 -13.65 14.01 3.20
C VAL A 491 -14.76 13.14 2.61
N PRO A 492 -15.41 12.29 3.41
CA PRO A 492 -16.59 11.56 2.94
C PRO A 492 -17.64 12.50 2.36
N SER A 493 -18.33 12.08 1.31
CA SER A 493 -19.52 12.81 0.82
C SER A 493 -20.50 13.02 1.96
N TYR A 494 -21.10 14.20 2.00
CA TYR A 494 -22.07 14.59 3.04
C TYR A 494 -21.47 14.76 4.46
N ALA A 495 -20.15 14.94 4.61
CA ALA A 495 -19.51 15.23 5.92
C ALA A 495 -20.05 16.52 6.58
N THR A 496 -20.68 17.39 5.80
CA THR A 496 -21.30 18.65 6.24
C THR A 496 -22.73 18.50 6.74
N ILE A 497 -23.31 17.29 6.70
CA ILE A 497 -24.71 17.02 7.02
C ILE A 497 -24.78 15.99 8.15
N ASP A 498 -25.69 16.22 9.10
CA ASP A 498 -26.02 15.24 10.15
C ASP A 498 -26.51 13.93 9.52
N SER A 499 -26.10 12.81 10.07
CA SER A 499 -26.63 11.51 9.66
C SER A 499 -27.22 10.74 10.84
N TYR A 500 -28.33 10.07 10.56
CA TYR A 500 -29.10 9.29 11.52
C TYR A 500 -29.23 7.86 11.00
N LYS A 501 -29.28 6.91 11.92
CA LYS A 501 -29.49 5.50 11.61
C LYS A 501 -30.47 4.89 12.58
N SER A 502 -31.39 4.06 12.08
CA SER A 502 -32.16 3.14 12.92
C SER A 502 -31.32 1.87 13.13
N ASN A 503 -31.15 1.47 14.37
CA ASN A 503 -30.35 0.30 14.74
C ASN A 503 -30.97 -0.35 15.95
N SER A 504 -31.34 -1.65 15.83
CA SER A 504 -31.96 -2.42 16.91
C SER A 504 -31.13 -2.47 18.20
N THR A 505 -29.81 -2.26 18.13
CA THR A 505 -28.95 -2.31 19.31
C THR A 505 -28.86 -0.97 20.05
N ASN A 506 -28.91 0.18 19.34
CA ASN A 506 -28.54 1.48 19.89
C ASN A 506 -29.65 2.54 19.84
N SER A 507 -30.73 2.31 19.09
CA SER A 507 -31.78 3.33 18.86
C SER A 507 -33.17 2.88 19.21
N ASN A 508 -33.39 1.60 19.43
CA ASN A 508 -34.67 1.04 19.70
C ASN A 508 -34.86 0.84 21.20
N TYR A 509 -36.03 1.22 21.73
CA TYR A 509 -36.40 0.97 23.13
C TYR A 509 -37.92 0.81 23.26
N PRO A 510 -38.39 0.07 24.27
CA PRO A 510 -39.84 -0.06 24.53
C PRO A 510 -40.36 1.21 25.17
N ILE A 511 -41.20 1.97 24.47
CA ILE A 511 -41.82 3.20 25.01
C ILE A 511 -42.78 2.89 26.15
N ASP A 512 -43.48 1.75 26.09
CA ASP A 512 -44.44 1.27 27.08
C ASP A 512 -43.79 0.42 28.20
N GLY A 513 -42.50 0.22 28.18
CA GLY A 513 -41.77 -0.66 29.10
C GLY A 513 -41.91 -2.14 28.79
N ASN A 514 -42.60 -2.55 27.72
CA ASN A 514 -42.77 -3.94 27.34
C ASN A 514 -41.66 -4.37 26.34
N GLN A 515 -40.77 -5.24 26.77
CA GLN A 515 -39.66 -5.73 25.96
C GLN A 515 -40.05 -6.52 24.69
N SER A 516 -41.34 -6.94 24.57
CA SER A 516 -41.84 -7.63 23.37
C SER A 516 -42.30 -6.68 22.27
N GLY A 517 -42.48 -5.38 22.55
CA GLY A 517 -42.79 -4.33 21.58
C GLY A 517 -41.68 -3.28 21.54
N VAL A 518 -40.78 -3.36 20.58
CA VAL A 518 -39.68 -2.41 20.45
C VAL A 518 -39.98 -1.39 19.35
N ASP A 519 -40.08 -0.13 19.73
CA ASP A 519 -40.29 0.95 18.78
C ASP A 519 -38.99 1.30 18.07
N LEU A 520 -39.10 1.56 16.76
CA LEU A 520 -38.00 1.97 15.90
C LEU A 520 -37.59 3.41 16.19
N GLY A 521 -36.45 3.60 16.81
CA GLY A 521 -35.84 4.90 17.03
C GLY A 521 -34.80 5.27 15.98
N LEU A 522 -34.30 6.51 16.07
CA LEU A 522 -33.20 7.01 15.29
C LEU A 522 -32.09 7.50 16.22
N VAL A 523 -30.87 7.07 15.97
CA VAL A 523 -29.69 7.57 16.65
C VAL A 523 -28.83 8.36 15.67
N GLN A 524 -28.35 9.53 16.11
CA GLN A 524 -27.38 10.29 15.32
C GLN A 524 -26.04 9.55 15.29
N THR A 525 -25.51 9.33 14.11
CA THR A 525 -24.25 8.60 13.90
C THR A 525 -23.10 9.52 13.46
N ARG A 526 -23.42 10.72 12.99
CA ARG A 526 -22.45 11.74 12.61
C ARG A 526 -23.03 13.12 12.80
N ASN A 527 -22.20 14.03 13.32
CA ASN A 527 -22.48 15.44 13.37
C ASN A 527 -21.87 16.11 12.13
N GLY A 528 -22.69 16.84 11.37
CA GLY A 528 -22.27 17.56 10.18
C GLY A 528 -21.50 18.83 10.52
N ASN A 529 -20.46 19.18 9.73
CA ASN A 529 -19.72 20.41 9.86
C ASN A 529 -19.76 21.23 8.56
N VAL A 530 -20.67 22.19 8.48
CA VAL A 530 -20.84 23.07 7.30
C VAL A 530 -19.68 24.04 7.09
N ASN A 531 -18.80 24.22 8.09
CA ASN A 531 -17.68 25.14 8.07
C ASN A 531 -16.34 24.47 7.69
N LEU A 532 -16.36 23.22 7.27
CA LEU A 532 -15.17 22.53 6.75
C LEU A 532 -14.49 23.37 5.66
N LYS A 533 -13.17 23.48 5.76
CA LYS A 533 -12.29 24.19 4.83
C LYS A 533 -11.45 23.20 4.02
N TRP A 534 -10.90 23.68 2.93
CA TRP A 534 -9.86 23.02 2.19
C TRP A 534 -8.64 22.78 3.08
N GLU A 535 -8.13 21.56 3.10
CA GLU A 535 -6.76 21.29 3.51
C GLU A 535 -5.84 21.88 2.45
N THR A 536 -4.89 22.72 2.83
CA THR A 536 -4.06 23.48 1.90
C THR A 536 -2.59 23.15 2.13
N THR A 537 -1.94 22.66 1.08
CA THR A 537 -0.50 22.39 1.05
C THR A 537 0.21 23.52 0.31
N THR A 538 1.17 24.16 0.96
CA THR A 538 2.08 25.15 0.38
C THR A 538 3.47 24.55 0.25
N GLN A 539 4.05 24.57 -0.94
CA GLN A 539 5.37 24.01 -1.19
C GLN A 539 6.31 25.04 -1.82
N THR A 540 7.54 25.07 -1.34
CA THR A 540 8.66 25.83 -1.92
C THR A 540 9.74 24.86 -2.32
N ASN A 541 10.25 24.99 -3.55
CA ASN A 541 11.33 24.18 -4.11
C ASN A 541 12.45 25.05 -4.60
N VAL A 542 13.69 24.64 -4.37
CA VAL A 542 14.90 25.22 -4.96
C VAL A 542 15.69 24.07 -5.60
N GLY A 543 16.01 24.21 -6.87
CA GLY A 543 16.71 23.18 -7.63
C GLY A 543 17.86 23.70 -8.48
N VAL A 544 18.84 22.85 -8.69
CA VAL A 544 19.99 23.10 -9.58
C VAL A 544 20.14 21.89 -10.51
N ASP A 545 20.15 22.17 -11.82
CA ASP A 545 20.41 21.18 -12.86
C ASP A 545 21.80 21.45 -13.47
N LEU A 546 22.69 20.46 -13.41
CA LEU A 546 24.06 20.51 -13.88
C LEU A 546 24.30 19.44 -14.96
N GLY A 547 24.89 19.85 -16.09
CA GLY A 547 25.34 18.92 -17.13
C GLY A 547 26.87 19.03 -17.29
N PHE A 548 27.56 17.91 -17.39
CA PHE A 548 28.98 17.79 -17.58
C PHE A 548 29.27 16.86 -18.77
N LEU A 549 30.52 16.87 -19.24
CA LEU A 549 31.02 15.96 -20.29
C LEU A 549 30.14 15.99 -21.56
N ASN A 550 29.76 17.18 -22.00
CA ASN A 550 28.82 17.40 -23.13
C ASN A 550 27.43 16.75 -22.96
N GLY A 551 26.96 16.64 -21.72
CA GLY A 551 25.66 16.07 -21.40
C GLY A 551 25.69 14.56 -21.09
N ASP A 552 26.84 13.89 -21.16
CA ASP A 552 26.96 12.48 -20.75
C ASP A 552 26.67 12.29 -19.24
N LEU A 553 27.02 13.29 -18.41
CA LEU A 553 26.77 13.29 -16.97
C LEU A 553 25.81 14.42 -16.60
N ASN A 554 24.67 14.08 -16.04
CA ASN A 554 23.68 15.03 -15.54
C ASN A 554 23.48 14.83 -14.03
N LEU A 555 23.48 15.93 -13.28
CA LEU A 555 23.24 15.98 -11.84
C LEU A 555 22.10 16.96 -11.57
N THR A 556 21.07 16.50 -10.88
CA THR A 556 19.97 17.32 -10.38
C THR A 556 19.95 17.30 -8.86
N LEU A 557 19.91 18.48 -8.24
CA LEU A 557 19.80 18.67 -6.80
C LEU A 557 18.54 19.47 -6.49
N ASP A 558 17.70 18.96 -5.59
CA ASP A 558 16.47 19.62 -5.16
C ASP A 558 16.38 19.70 -3.64
N TYR A 559 16.00 20.85 -3.13
CA TYR A 559 15.54 21.05 -1.77
C TYR A 559 14.09 21.48 -1.79
N PHE A 560 13.25 20.88 -0.94
CA PHE A 560 11.85 21.29 -0.80
C PHE A 560 11.44 21.48 0.66
N ASN A 561 10.50 22.38 0.87
CA ASN A 561 9.74 22.54 2.10
C ASN A 561 8.26 22.57 1.77
N LYS A 562 7.48 21.70 2.40
CA LYS A 562 6.06 21.45 2.14
C LYS A 562 5.29 21.54 3.45
N ASP A 563 4.47 22.58 3.59
CA ASP A 563 3.64 22.87 4.75
C ASP A 563 2.16 22.61 4.41
N THR A 564 1.52 21.69 5.13
CA THR A 564 0.08 21.44 5.02
C THR A 564 -0.63 21.99 6.24
N LYS A 565 -1.69 22.78 6.01
CA LYS A 565 -2.56 23.41 7.02
C LYS A 565 -3.97 22.89 6.90
N ASP A 566 -4.73 23.05 8.00
CA ASP A 566 -6.14 22.68 8.05
C ASP A 566 -6.35 21.19 7.72
N LEU A 567 -5.49 20.30 8.25
CA LEU A 567 -5.57 18.85 8.06
C LEU A 567 -6.97 18.31 8.38
N LEU A 568 -7.53 17.57 7.46
CA LEU A 568 -8.88 17.02 7.57
C LEU A 568 -8.86 15.68 8.33
N TRP A 569 -9.54 15.68 9.49
CA TRP A 569 -9.68 14.47 10.31
C TRP A 569 -11.02 14.40 11.02
N ARG A 570 -11.43 13.19 11.38
CA ARG A 570 -12.60 12.95 12.22
C ARG A 570 -12.21 13.05 13.69
N ARG A 571 -12.79 14.00 14.40
CA ARG A 571 -12.62 14.16 15.84
C ARG A 571 -13.74 13.47 16.60
N ALA A 572 -13.39 12.69 17.62
CA ALA A 572 -14.38 12.13 18.52
C ALA A 572 -15.07 13.24 19.33
N LEU A 573 -16.35 13.12 19.51
CA LEU A 573 -17.14 14.03 20.33
C LEU A 573 -17.32 13.42 21.74
N PRO A 574 -17.44 14.27 22.79
CA PRO A 574 -17.72 13.80 24.13
C PRO A 574 -18.99 12.96 24.18
N ALA A 575 -19.01 11.89 24.99
CA ALA A 575 -20.18 11.01 25.15
C ALA A 575 -21.44 11.75 25.65
N SER A 576 -21.28 12.92 26.29
CA SER A 576 -22.37 13.79 26.74
C SER A 576 -23.24 14.37 25.61
N ILE A 577 -22.74 14.40 24.36
CA ILE A 577 -23.49 14.85 23.19
C ILE A 577 -24.58 13.82 22.78
N GLY A 578 -24.46 12.59 23.26
CA GLY A 578 -25.34 11.48 22.90
C GLY A 578 -24.87 10.73 21.65
N GLY A 579 -25.44 9.55 21.40
CA GLY A 579 -25.03 8.66 20.30
C GLY A 579 -23.82 7.79 20.65
N THR A 580 -23.64 6.72 19.86
CA THR A 580 -22.52 5.80 20.03
C THR A 580 -21.40 6.17 19.09
N ASN A 581 -20.19 6.44 19.64
CA ASN A 581 -18.99 6.78 18.88
C ASN A 581 -19.18 7.97 17.92
N MET A 582 -19.85 9.03 18.41
CA MET A 582 -20.10 10.24 17.63
C MET A 582 -18.79 10.90 17.20
N THR A 583 -18.71 11.23 15.93
CA THR A 583 -17.57 11.95 15.36
C THR A 583 -18.02 13.13 14.52
N VAL A 584 -17.17 14.12 14.40
CA VAL A 584 -17.31 15.26 13.50
C VAL A 584 -16.06 15.41 12.64
N TRP A 585 -16.23 15.66 11.35
CA TRP A 585 -15.11 16.05 10.49
C TRP A 585 -14.71 17.49 10.78
N ASP A 586 -13.41 17.72 10.98
CA ASP A 586 -12.89 19.02 11.35
C ASP A 586 -11.51 19.25 10.74
N ASN A 587 -11.06 20.50 10.75
CA ASN A 587 -9.73 20.91 10.36
C ASN A 587 -8.83 20.95 11.60
N VAL A 588 -8.03 19.89 11.84
CA VAL A 588 -7.43 19.60 13.15
C VAL A 588 -5.97 19.99 13.32
N GLY A 589 -5.24 20.41 12.28
CA GLY A 589 -3.83 20.69 12.54
C GLY A 589 -2.98 21.03 11.32
N LYS A 590 -1.65 20.93 11.52
CA LYS A 590 -0.63 21.23 10.51
C LYS A 590 0.47 20.19 10.52
N MET A 591 1.04 19.95 9.34
CA MET A 591 2.16 19.02 9.13
C MET A 591 3.19 19.65 8.18
N ASN A 592 4.47 19.44 8.47
CA ASN A 592 5.58 19.85 7.63
C ASN A 592 6.35 18.64 7.10
N ASN A 593 6.71 18.69 5.82
CA ASN A 593 7.69 17.80 5.21
C ASN A 593 8.78 18.64 4.56
N LYS A 594 10.03 18.35 4.84
CA LYS A 594 11.18 18.97 4.19
C LYS A 594 12.17 17.90 3.78
N GLY A 595 12.84 18.13 2.66
CA GLY A 595 13.76 17.12 2.17
C GLY A 595 14.75 17.64 1.14
N PHE A 596 15.72 16.78 0.90
CA PHE A 596 16.74 16.93 -0.12
C PHE A 596 16.69 15.73 -1.05
N GLU A 597 16.73 15.97 -2.35
CA GLU A 597 16.76 14.93 -3.39
C GLU A 597 17.95 15.18 -4.33
N MET A 598 18.58 14.10 -4.75
CA MET A 598 19.68 14.12 -5.71
C MET A 598 19.44 13.04 -6.77
N GLU A 599 19.68 13.39 -8.01
CA GLU A 599 19.65 12.47 -9.15
C GLU A 599 20.92 12.64 -9.97
N ILE A 600 21.57 11.51 -10.27
CA ILE A 600 22.77 11.44 -11.13
C ILE A 600 22.47 10.50 -12.27
N ASN A 601 22.61 10.97 -13.50
CA ASN A 601 22.50 10.16 -14.71
C ASN A 601 23.81 10.29 -15.49
N TYR A 602 24.53 9.16 -15.63
CA TYR A 602 25.71 9.07 -16.46
C TYR A 602 25.52 8.02 -17.53
N GLN A 603 25.69 8.42 -18.78
CA GLN A 603 25.59 7.52 -19.93
C GLN A 603 26.77 7.76 -20.85
N LYS A 604 27.49 6.68 -21.23
CA LYS A 604 28.65 6.75 -22.12
C LYS A 604 28.62 5.61 -23.12
N GLN A 605 28.69 6.00 -24.41
CA GLN A 605 29.02 5.07 -25.49
C GLN A 605 30.53 5.10 -25.69
N ILE A 606 31.22 4.01 -25.36
CA ILE A 606 32.72 3.93 -25.46
C ILE A 606 33.13 3.69 -26.90
N ASN A 607 32.44 2.81 -27.60
CA ASN A 607 32.61 2.49 -29.01
C ASN A 607 31.33 1.95 -29.61
N GLN A 608 31.34 1.54 -30.87
CA GLN A 608 30.14 1.01 -31.55
C GLN A 608 29.51 -0.22 -30.88
N ASP A 609 30.33 -1.00 -30.19
CA ASP A 609 29.90 -2.27 -29.57
C ASP A 609 29.58 -2.16 -28.08
N PHE A 610 30.19 -1.19 -27.36
CA PHE A 610 30.12 -1.14 -25.91
C PHE A 610 29.69 0.23 -25.39
N GLY A 611 28.67 0.23 -24.56
CA GLY A 611 28.20 1.37 -23.80
C GLY A 611 27.79 0.98 -22.39
N PHE A 612 27.71 1.95 -21.48
CA PHE A 612 27.19 1.75 -20.15
C PHE A 612 26.41 2.99 -19.65
N SER A 613 25.54 2.75 -18.68
CA SER A 613 24.78 3.78 -18.00
C SER A 613 24.73 3.54 -16.50
N VAL A 614 24.72 4.63 -15.73
CA VAL A 614 24.54 4.64 -14.28
C VAL A 614 23.50 5.69 -13.98
N ALA A 615 22.37 5.27 -13.38
CA ALA A 615 21.37 6.18 -12.83
C ALA A 615 21.28 5.97 -11.32
N TYR A 616 21.54 7.02 -10.56
CA TYR A 616 21.50 7.00 -9.10
C TYR A 616 20.56 8.09 -8.60
N ASN A 617 19.67 7.73 -7.67
CA ASN A 617 18.83 8.68 -6.97
C ASN A 617 18.97 8.48 -5.45
N PHE A 618 18.87 9.59 -4.74
CA PHE A 618 18.97 9.64 -3.28
C PHE A 618 17.99 10.66 -2.75
N SER A 619 17.29 10.33 -1.65
CA SER A 619 16.39 11.27 -0.99
C SER A 619 16.41 11.12 0.54
N VAL A 620 16.36 12.28 1.21
CA VAL A 620 16.18 12.42 2.67
C VAL A 620 14.90 13.24 2.87
N ILE A 621 13.93 12.69 3.62
CA ILE A 621 12.65 13.37 3.88
C ILE A 621 12.37 13.32 5.38
N LYS A 622 12.14 14.47 5.99
CA LYS A 622 11.73 14.59 7.39
C LYS A 622 10.29 15.08 7.48
N ASN A 623 9.45 14.28 8.11
CA ASN A 623 8.05 14.58 8.39
C ASN A 623 7.88 15.01 9.84
N LYS A 624 6.99 15.99 10.11
CA LYS A 624 6.70 16.46 11.47
C LYS A 624 5.29 17.03 11.57
N MET A 625 4.52 16.55 12.54
CA MET A 625 3.30 17.23 12.98
C MET A 625 3.68 18.50 13.72
N THR A 626 3.17 19.65 13.29
CA THR A 626 3.56 20.95 13.86
C THR A 626 2.49 21.58 14.74
N GLU A 627 1.22 21.19 14.55
CA GLU A 627 0.09 21.71 15.33
C GLU A 627 -1.05 20.69 15.30
N LEU A 628 -1.75 20.55 16.42
CA LEU A 628 -3.01 19.84 16.55
C LEU A 628 -3.98 20.69 17.35
N ASN A 629 -5.21 20.89 16.85
CA ASN A 629 -6.24 21.73 17.44
C ASN A 629 -7.35 20.88 18.04
N GLY A 630 -7.47 20.90 19.36
CA GLY A 630 -8.53 20.21 20.09
C GLY A 630 -8.36 18.68 20.23
N VAL A 631 -7.16 18.18 19.94
CA VAL A 631 -6.76 16.79 20.20
C VAL A 631 -5.28 16.76 20.58
N ASP A 632 -4.90 15.90 21.52
CA ASP A 632 -3.50 15.76 21.97
C ASP A 632 -2.68 14.95 20.95
N TYR A 633 -3.31 13.95 20.34
CA TYR A 633 -2.71 13.12 19.30
C TYR A 633 -3.80 12.53 18.39
N ILE A 634 -3.37 11.98 17.27
CA ILE A 634 -4.19 11.20 16.35
C ILE A 634 -3.66 9.76 16.33
N GLY A 635 -4.51 8.81 16.63
CA GLY A 635 -4.22 7.38 16.68
C GLY A 635 -5.42 6.56 16.25
N LEU A 636 -5.31 5.25 16.38
CA LEU A 636 -6.43 4.31 16.16
C LEU A 636 -7.34 4.31 17.39
N SER A 637 -8.65 4.32 17.18
CA SER A 637 -9.62 4.15 18.27
C SER A 637 -9.59 2.71 18.81
N SER A 638 -10.10 2.49 20.02
CA SER A 638 -10.18 1.15 20.62
C SER A 638 -10.91 0.14 19.73
N SER A 639 -11.99 0.55 19.06
CA SER A 639 -12.72 -0.31 18.12
C SER A 639 -11.92 -0.62 16.84
N GLU A 640 -10.95 0.22 16.48
CA GLU A 640 -10.06 0.02 15.33
C GLU A 640 -8.84 -0.82 15.69
N LEU A 641 -8.43 -0.81 16.96
CA LEU A 641 -7.37 -1.67 17.49
C LEU A 641 -7.84 -3.12 17.61
N HIS A 642 -9.14 -3.33 17.89
CA HIS A 642 -9.68 -4.67 18.07
C HIS A 642 -9.39 -5.56 16.86
N GLY A 643 -8.72 -6.68 17.13
CA GLY A 643 -8.33 -7.61 16.08
C GLY A 643 -7.14 -7.19 15.22
N ARG A 644 -6.59 -6.00 15.40
CA ARG A 644 -5.39 -5.53 14.66
C ARG A 644 -4.10 -5.77 15.44
N ASN A 645 -4.06 -5.23 16.67
CA ASN A 645 -2.89 -5.25 17.53
C ASN A 645 -3.23 -5.87 18.88
N PHE A 646 -4.22 -6.76 18.97
CA PHE A 646 -4.72 -7.32 20.23
C PHE A 646 -5.05 -6.22 21.25
N ASP A 647 -5.73 -5.17 20.79
CA ASP A 647 -6.12 -3.97 21.56
C ASP A 647 -4.95 -3.16 22.12
N GLN A 648 -3.72 -3.39 21.64
CA GLN A 648 -2.55 -2.60 21.97
C GLN A 648 -2.40 -1.39 21.05
N GLU A 649 -2.42 -0.19 21.61
CA GLU A 649 -2.05 1.03 20.90
C GLU A 649 -0.52 1.10 20.78
N THR A 650 -0.02 0.99 19.54
CA THR A 650 1.42 0.94 19.26
C THR A 650 1.95 2.21 18.61
N SER A 651 1.07 3.05 18.04
CA SER A 651 1.49 4.24 17.29
C SER A 651 0.57 5.43 17.52
N ARG A 652 1.16 6.63 17.52
CA ARG A 652 0.49 7.94 17.64
C ARG A 652 1.10 8.95 16.70
N SER A 653 0.28 9.89 16.24
CA SER A 653 0.73 11.10 15.54
C SER A 653 0.48 12.30 16.44
N ALA A 654 1.54 12.89 17.01
CA ALA A 654 1.48 13.99 17.96
C ALA A 654 2.37 15.16 17.52
N VAL A 655 2.13 16.35 18.09
CA VAL A 655 2.94 17.54 17.82
C VAL A 655 4.41 17.26 18.16
N GLY A 656 5.30 17.59 17.23
CA GLY A 656 6.74 17.35 17.38
C GLY A 656 7.23 16.03 16.76
N GLN A 657 6.35 15.07 16.49
CA GLN A 657 6.65 13.74 15.99
C GLN A 657 6.29 13.55 14.51
N PRO A 658 6.91 12.61 13.80
CA PRO A 658 6.43 12.11 12.52
C PRO A 658 5.04 11.45 12.63
N ILE A 659 4.32 11.39 11.52
CA ILE A 659 3.05 10.65 11.44
C ILE A 659 3.28 9.15 11.70
N GLY A 660 2.44 8.52 12.53
CA GLY A 660 2.50 7.07 12.80
C GLY A 660 3.69 6.63 13.66
N SER A 661 4.29 7.53 14.45
CA SER A 661 5.40 7.19 15.34
C SER A 661 5.00 6.19 16.42
N PHE A 662 5.90 5.26 16.74
CA PHE A 662 5.66 4.24 17.77
C PHE A 662 5.67 4.87 19.17
N PHE A 663 4.60 4.57 19.95
CA PHE A 663 4.36 5.11 21.28
C PHE A 663 4.25 3.94 22.27
N VAL A 664 5.36 3.63 22.96
CA VAL A 664 5.54 2.37 23.67
C VAL A 664 6.40 2.55 24.93
N TYR A 665 6.43 1.54 25.79
CA TYR A 665 7.38 1.45 26.91
C TYR A 665 8.82 1.27 26.41
N GLU A 666 9.79 1.78 27.17
CA GLU A 666 11.20 1.54 26.89
C GLU A 666 11.68 0.30 27.63
N ALA A 667 12.05 -0.74 26.90
CA ALA A 667 12.76 -1.90 27.40
C ALA A 667 14.27 -1.60 27.47
N ASP A 668 14.89 -1.93 28.60
CA ASP A 668 16.32 -1.68 28.89
C ASP A 668 17.07 -3.01 29.18
N GLY A 669 16.87 -3.98 28.27
CA GLY A 669 17.44 -5.32 28.38
C GLY A 669 16.67 -6.23 29.34
N LEU A 670 17.31 -7.33 29.74
CA LEU A 670 16.76 -8.35 30.62
C LEU A 670 17.46 -8.30 32.00
N PHE A 671 16.69 -8.55 33.06
CA PHE A 671 17.29 -8.77 34.39
C PHE A 671 18.14 -10.05 34.37
N GLN A 672 19.40 -9.96 34.78
CA GLN A 672 20.30 -11.10 34.77
C GLN A 672 20.32 -11.85 36.12
N SER A 673 19.89 -11.19 37.21
CA SER A 673 19.93 -11.78 38.55
C SER A 673 18.89 -11.17 39.51
N ASP A 674 18.55 -11.89 40.58
CA ASP A 674 17.71 -11.35 41.65
C ASP A 674 18.33 -10.10 42.30
N ALA A 675 19.66 -10.00 42.36
CA ALA A 675 20.34 -8.83 42.87
C ALA A 675 20.07 -7.57 42.05
N GLU A 676 20.01 -7.68 40.72
CA GLU A 676 19.62 -6.56 39.87
C GLU A 676 18.18 -6.12 40.15
N ILE A 677 17.25 -7.06 40.28
CA ILE A 677 15.85 -6.78 40.58
C ILE A 677 15.73 -6.07 41.93
N GLN A 678 16.43 -6.58 42.95
CA GLN A 678 16.42 -5.99 44.30
C GLN A 678 17.06 -4.59 44.35
N ASN A 679 17.92 -4.26 43.41
CA ASN A 679 18.52 -2.94 43.27
C ASN A 679 17.71 -1.98 42.37
N TYR A 680 16.73 -2.50 41.60
CA TYR A 680 15.90 -1.70 40.72
C TYR A 680 14.73 -1.05 41.49
N LYS A 681 15.03 0.07 42.15
CA LYS A 681 14.15 0.75 43.10
C LYS A 681 13.91 2.20 42.71
N ASN A 682 12.76 2.70 43.10
CA ASN A 682 12.46 4.14 43.09
C ASN A 682 13.17 4.88 44.24
N ASP A 683 13.04 6.20 44.28
CA ASP A 683 13.66 7.07 45.32
C ASP A 683 13.15 6.79 46.76
N ARG A 684 12.02 6.05 46.90
CA ARG A 684 11.45 5.64 48.19
C ARG A 684 11.98 4.29 48.64
N GLY A 685 12.83 3.63 47.84
CA GLY A 685 13.36 2.31 48.08
C GLY A 685 12.41 1.16 47.77
N GLU A 686 11.29 1.41 47.07
CA GLU A 686 10.33 0.41 46.60
C GLU A 686 10.78 -0.15 45.24
N LEU A 687 10.52 -1.43 44.98
CA LEU A 687 10.86 -2.08 43.72
C LEU A 687 9.98 -1.53 42.59
N LEU A 688 10.59 -1.09 41.49
CA LEU A 688 9.88 -0.65 40.29
C LEU A 688 9.16 -1.81 39.59
N GLN A 689 9.73 -3.01 39.59
CA GLN A 689 9.14 -4.23 39.02
C GLN A 689 9.17 -5.38 40.06
N PRO A 690 8.25 -5.36 41.05
CA PRO A 690 8.29 -6.31 42.20
C PRO A 690 7.98 -7.76 41.78
N ASN A 691 7.34 -7.97 40.65
CA ASN A 691 6.99 -9.31 40.14
C ASN A 691 8.01 -9.87 39.14
N ALA A 692 9.07 -9.13 38.83
CA ALA A 692 10.11 -9.56 37.91
C ALA A 692 10.93 -10.72 38.46
N LYS A 693 11.43 -11.56 37.55
CA LYS A 693 12.40 -12.63 37.81
C LYS A 693 13.58 -12.49 36.86
N PRO A 694 14.75 -13.08 37.14
CA PRO A 694 15.83 -13.13 36.16
C PRO A 694 15.37 -13.65 34.82
N GLY A 695 15.76 -12.95 33.74
CA GLY A 695 15.30 -13.17 32.36
C GLY A 695 14.04 -12.38 31.94
N ASP A 696 13.40 -11.66 32.87
CA ASP A 696 12.28 -10.75 32.49
C ASP A 696 12.81 -9.43 31.96
N ILE A 697 11.99 -8.78 31.11
CA ILE A 697 12.31 -7.47 30.54
C ILE A 697 12.32 -6.40 31.65
N ARG A 698 13.40 -5.62 31.68
CA ARG A 698 13.50 -4.43 32.51
C ARG A 698 12.92 -3.23 31.76
N PHE A 699 11.89 -2.61 32.33
CA PHE A 699 11.26 -1.40 31.75
C PHE A 699 11.71 -0.16 32.53
N LYS A 700 11.84 0.98 31.83
CA LYS A 700 12.20 2.25 32.44
C LYS A 700 10.97 3.00 32.97
N ASP A 701 11.12 3.55 34.18
CA ASP A 701 10.27 4.61 34.73
C ASP A 701 10.71 5.93 34.06
N LEU A 702 9.97 6.37 33.04
CA LEU A 702 10.37 7.53 32.22
C LEU A 702 9.94 8.87 32.82
N ASN A 703 8.83 8.87 33.58
CA ASN A 703 8.32 10.10 34.22
C ASN A 703 8.89 10.30 35.63
N GLY A 704 9.57 9.29 36.22
CA GLY A 704 10.21 9.34 37.52
C GLY A 704 9.22 9.34 38.70
N ASP A 705 7.97 8.86 38.50
CA ASP A 705 6.97 8.81 39.58
C ASP A 705 7.12 7.60 40.52
N GLY A 706 7.96 6.66 40.12
CA GLY A 706 8.31 5.47 40.89
C GLY A 706 7.38 4.28 40.63
N VAL A 707 6.57 4.30 39.58
CA VAL A 707 5.67 3.20 39.19
C VAL A 707 5.69 3.06 37.65
N ILE A 708 5.97 1.87 37.16
CA ILE A 708 5.91 1.62 35.71
C ILE A 708 4.48 1.37 35.26
N ASN A 709 3.88 2.35 34.59
CA ASN A 709 2.49 2.33 34.13
C ASN A 709 2.33 2.98 32.73
N SER A 710 1.08 3.25 32.26
CA SER A 710 0.82 3.83 30.94
C SER A 710 1.47 5.19 30.68
N ASP A 711 1.83 5.92 31.74
CA ASP A 711 2.42 7.25 31.69
C ASP A 711 3.94 7.20 31.40
N ASP A 712 4.55 5.99 31.45
CA ASP A 712 5.94 5.71 31.04
C ASP A 712 6.08 5.35 29.57
N ARG A 713 5.00 5.44 28.80
CA ARG A 713 5.11 5.30 27.34
C ARG A 713 5.58 6.60 26.71
N ASP A 714 6.44 6.48 25.71
CA ASP A 714 6.99 7.63 24.98
C ASP A 714 7.22 7.25 23.51
N PHE A 715 7.51 8.25 22.67
CA PHE A 715 7.85 8.05 21.28
C PHE A 715 9.26 7.45 21.15
N LYS A 716 9.35 6.21 20.69
CA LYS A 716 10.60 5.41 20.67
C LYS A 716 11.01 4.91 19.30
N GLY A 717 10.46 5.49 18.25
CA GLY A 717 10.78 5.12 16.88
C GLY A 717 9.69 5.47 15.88
N ASN A 718 9.95 5.26 14.60
CA ASN A 718 8.98 5.56 13.56
C ASN A 718 9.20 4.70 12.29
N PRO A 719 8.15 4.47 11.49
CA PRO A 719 8.24 3.65 10.28
C PRO A 719 8.81 4.40 9.06
N LEU A 720 9.05 5.71 9.16
CA LEU A 720 9.51 6.50 8.03
C LEU A 720 11.03 6.39 7.88
N PRO A 721 11.54 6.18 6.66
CA PRO A 721 12.98 6.11 6.45
C PRO A 721 13.67 7.48 6.59
N ASP A 722 14.88 7.48 7.15
CA ASP A 722 15.76 8.65 7.13
C ASP A 722 16.24 8.95 5.72
N CYS A 723 16.60 7.91 4.95
CA CYS A 723 16.94 8.08 3.55
C CYS A 723 16.53 6.87 2.70
N SER A 724 16.32 7.13 1.41
CA SER A 724 16.10 6.11 0.39
C SER A 724 16.96 6.36 -0.82
N MET A 725 17.41 5.28 -1.47
CA MET A 725 18.26 5.34 -2.67
C MET A 725 17.85 4.30 -3.69
N GLY A 726 18.13 4.62 -4.97
CA GLY A 726 18.03 3.71 -6.09
C GLY A 726 19.27 3.79 -6.96
N LEU A 727 19.79 2.65 -7.38
CA LEU A 727 20.91 2.56 -8.30
C LEU A 727 20.56 1.62 -9.46
N THR A 728 20.54 2.16 -10.67
CA THR A 728 20.42 1.37 -11.89
C THR A 728 21.75 1.36 -12.63
N LEU A 729 22.25 0.16 -12.92
CA LEU A 729 23.42 -0.08 -13.75
C LEU A 729 22.97 -0.70 -15.07
N GLY A 730 23.37 -0.13 -16.19
CA GLY A 730 23.09 -0.62 -17.53
C GLY A 730 24.39 -0.84 -18.31
N PHE A 731 24.48 -1.98 -19.01
CA PHE A 731 25.59 -2.31 -19.90
C PHE A 731 25.05 -2.85 -21.21
N ASN A 732 25.56 -2.39 -22.31
CA ASN A 732 25.29 -2.96 -23.63
C ASN A 732 26.60 -3.37 -24.31
N TYR A 733 26.62 -4.61 -24.80
CA TYR A 733 27.76 -5.12 -25.58
C TYR A 733 27.25 -5.88 -26.79
N LYS A 734 27.45 -5.26 -27.99
CA LYS A 734 26.87 -5.75 -29.24
C LYS A 734 25.36 -5.97 -29.13
N ASN A 735 24.93 -7.21 -29.22
CA ASN A 735 23.52 -7.59 -29.15
C ASN A 735 23.04 -7.93 -27.75
N PHE A 736 23.92 -7.90 -26.74
CA PHE A 736 23.58 -8.16 -25.36
C PHE A 736 23.35 -6.85 -24.60
N ASP A 737 22.36 -6.85 -23.73
CA ASP A 737 22.12 -5.81 -22.72
C ASP A 737 21.95 -6.44 -21.33
N VAL A 738 22.47 -5.75 -20.33
CA VAL A 738 22.32 -6.11 -18.92
C VAL A 738 21.83 -4.89 -18.18
N SER A 739 20.83 -5.05 -17.34
CA SER A 739 20.35 -4.00 -16.44
C SER A 739 20.15 -4.57 -15.03
N ALA A 740 20.71 -3.88 -14.03
CA ALA A 740 20.56 -4.22 -12.61
C ALA A 740 20.03 -3.01 -11.85
N PHE A 741 18.94 -3.19 -11.07
CA PHE A 741 18.36 -2.16 -10.21
C PHE A 741 18.44 -2.57 -8.74
N PHE A 742 19.11 -1.72 -7.96
CA PHE A 742 19.22 -1.84 -6.51
C PHE A 742 18.38 -0.76 -5.84
N GLN A 743 17.69 -1.14 -4.76
CA GLN A 743 16.98 -0.24 -3.86
C GLN A 743 17.61 -0.33 -2.47
N GLY A 744 17.84 0.81 -1.84
CA GLY A 744 18.23 0.91 -0.44
C GLY A 744 17.24 1.80 0.33
N VAL A 745 16.88 1.38 1.54
CA VAL A 745 16.05 2.14 2.48
C VAL A 745 16.72 2.02 3.84
N PHE A 746 16.92 3.14 4.54
CA PHE A 746 17.66 3.18 5.80
C PHE A 746 16.98 4.05 6.84
N GLY A 747 17.10 3.66 8.10
CA GLY A 747 16.61 4.39 9.26
C GLY A 747 15.11 4.20 9.51
N ASN A 748 14.42 3.36 8.73
CA ASN A 748 13.05 2.97 9.04
C ASN A 748 13.03 1.85 10.09
N GLU A 749 12.00 1.86 10.92
CA GLU A 749 11.78 0.85 11.95
C GLU A 749 10.45 0.14 11.72
N VAL A 750 10.38 -1.10 12.19
CA VAL A 750 9.18 -1.95 12.12
C VAL A 750 8.84 -2.43 13.53
N TYR A 751 7.57 -2.30 13.90
CA TYR A 751 7.00 -2.95 15.06
C TYR A 751 6.59 -4.38 14.70
N ASN A 752 7.39 -5.35 15.12
CA ASN A 752 7.18 -6.76 14.80
C ASN A 752 6.13 -7.39 15.71
N LEU A 753 4.85 -7.27 15.34
CA LEU A 753 3.76 -7.86 16.09
C LEU A 753 3.72 -9.40 16.02
N THR A 754 4.45 -10.03 15.08
CA THR A 754 4.52 -11.50 15.03
C THR A 754 5.20 -12.07 16.28
N ASN A 755 6.11 -11.32 16.92
CA ASN A 755 6.76 -11.71 18.16
C ASN A 755 5.80 -11.69 19.37
N TYR A 756 4.73 -10.90 19.34
CA TYR A 756 3.72 -10.84 20.40
C TYR A 756 3.11 -12.20 20.75
N LEU A 757 2.78 -13.00 19.75
CA LEU A 757 2.33 -14.39 19.94
C LEU A 757 3.46 -15.40 19.80
N GLY A 758 4.48 -15.07 18.98
CA GLY A 758 5.55 -15.99 18.62
C GLY A 758 6.58 -16.20 19.73
N GLU A 759 6.73 -15.28 20.69
CA GLU A 759 7.80 -15.33 21.71
C GLU A 759 7.30 -15.36 23.16
N PHE A 760 5.97 -15.28 23.37
CA PHE A 760 5.38 -15.26 24.73
C PHE A 760 4.41 -16.42 24.95
N TYR A 761 4.66 -17.24 25.96
CA TYR A 761 3.85 -18.42 26.31
C TYR A 761 2.58 -18.12 27.12
N ASN A 762 2.35 -16.91 27.56
CA ASN A 762 1.04 -16.50 28.13
C ASN A 762 -0.11 -16.65 27.11
N GLN A 763 0.23 -16.93 25.84
CA GLN A 763 -0.68 -17.33 24.75
C GLN A 763 -0.35 -18.78 24.32
N ALA A 764 -0.34 -19.72 25.28
CA ALA A 764 0.11 -21.11 25.08
C ALA A 764 -0.76 -21.90 24.08
N GLN A 765 -1.96 -21.41 23.72
CA GLN A 765 -2.81 -22.00 22.69
C GLN A 765 -2.27 -21.83 21.26
N TYR A 766 -1.23 -21.03 21.07
CA TYR A 766 -0.66 -20.74 19.74
C TYR A 766 0.78 -21.24 19.63
N ASN A 767 1.19 -21.69 18.44
CA ASN A 767 2.57 -22.07 18.15
C ASN A 767 3.53 -20.86 18.32
N LYS A 768 4.82 -21.13 18.43
CA LYS A 768 5.86 -20.14 18.71
C LYS A 768 6.92 -20.08 17.62
N ASN A 769 7.56 -18.91 17.47
CA ASN A 769 8.74 -18.75 16.62
C ASN A 769 9.89 -19.61 17.16
N SER A 770 10.69 -20.17 16.25
CA SER A 770 11.87 -20.93 16.65
C SER A 770 12.94 -20.11 17.38
N THR A 771 12.88 -18.78 17.30
CA THR A 771 13.75 -17.87 18.03
C THR A 771 13.64 -18.06 19.56
N ILE A 772 12.47 -18.49 20.06
CA ILE A 772 12.25 -18.71 21.49
C ILE A 772 13.11 -19.84 22.08
N LEU A 773 13.72 -20.70 21.23
CA LEU A 773 14.68 -21.71 21.68
C LEU A 773 15.94 -21.05 22.29
N ASP A 774 16.23 -19.81 21.90
CA ASP A 774 17.32 -19.02 22.44
C ASP A 774 16.88 -18.11 23.63
N ALA A 775 15.67 -18.32 24.18
CA ALA A 775 15.17 -17.58 25.33
C ALA A 775 16.14 -17.65 26.53
N TRP A 776 16.12 -16.59 27.34
CA TRP A 776 16.97 -16.48 28.52
C TRP A 776 16.80 -17.69 29.49
N ARG A 777 17.91 -18.24 29.91
CA ARG A 777 18.04 -19.28 30.94
C ARG A 777 19.33 -19.04 31.73
N PRO A 778 19.50 -19.60 32.91
CA PRO A 778 20.73 -19.45 33.70
C PRO A 778 22.00 -19.94 32.97
N ASP A 779 21.87 -20.83 32.00
CA ASP A 779 22.94 -21.34 31.12
C ASP A 779 22.98 -20.64 29.76
N ASN A 780 22.05 -19.71 29.49
CA ASN A 780 21.98 -18.91 28.26
C ASN A 780 21.57 -17.46 28.62
N THR A 781 22.53 -16.67 29.09
CA THR A 781 22.27 -15.29 29.54
C THR A 781 22.60 -14.24 28.45
N ASP A 782 23.29 -14.62 27.36
CA ASP A 782 23.67 -13.75 26.23
C ASP A 782 22.59 -13.81 25.15
N THR A 783 21.42 -13.29 25.48
CA THR A 783 20.25 -13.23 24.60
C THR A 783 19.38 -12.04 24.94
N ASP A 784 18.67 -11.51 23.92
CA ASP A 784 17.66 -10.46 24.08
C ASP A 784 16.23 -11.03 24.25
N ILE A 785 16.06 -12.35 24.11
CA ILE A 785 14.75 -13.01 24.20
C ILE A 785 14.46 -13.33 25.67
N PRO A 786 13.34 -12.81 26.22
CA PRO A 786 13.02 -12.99 27.62
C PRO A 786 12.79 -14.45 27.99
N ARG A 787 12.91 -14.78 29.30
CA ARG A 787 12.57 -16.10 29.80
C ARG A 787 11.14 -16.50 29.42
N VAL A 788 10.93 -17.74 29.10
CA VAL A 788 9.58 -18.24 28.82
C VAL A 788 8.76 -18.39 30.10
N THR A 789 7.50 -17.95 30.10
CA THR A 789 6.58 -17.97 31.25
C THR A 789 5.13 -18.04 30.74
N LEU A 790 4.27 -18.79 31.45
CA LEU A 790 2.83 -18.86 31.17
C LEU A 790 2.07 -17.69 31.79
N ASP A 791 2.47 -17.30 33.00
CA ASP A 791 1.72 -16.34 33.80
C ASP A 791 2.13 -14.90 33.51
N ASP A 792 3.33 -14.70 32.97
CA ASP A 792 3.94 -13.39 32.68
C ASP A 792 3.67 -12.33 33.76
N PRO A 793 4.05 -12.58 35.03
CA PRO A 793 3.74 -11.69 36.14
C PRO A 793 4.38 -10.31 36.03
N ASN A 794 5.45 -10.21 35.25
CA ASN A 794 6.13 -8.95 34.94
C ASN A 794 5.43 -8.18 33.78
N ASN A 795 4.48 -8.81 33.07
CA ASN A 795 3.85 -8.27 31.87
C ASN A 795 4.89 -7.90 30.80
N ASN A 796 5.78 -8.86 30.48
CA ASN A 796 6.79 -8.72 29.44
C ASN A 796 6.18 -8.45 28.07
N ILE A 797 4.94 -8.94 27.86
CA ILE A 797 4.20 -8.84 26.60
C ILE A 797 3.69 -7.42 26.29
N ARG A 798 3.80 -6.45 27.22
CA ARG A 798 3.33 -5.07 26.99
C ARG A 798 3.99 -4.43 25.78
N PRO A 799 3.31 -3.47 25.08
CA PRO A 799 3.88 -2.81 23.90
C PRO A 799 5.12 -2.01 24.28
N SER A 800 6.28 -2.44 23.81
CA SER A 800 7.58 -1.87 24.20
C SER A 800 8.55 -1.81 23.03
N THR A 801 9.70 -1.20 23.26
CA THR A 801 10.81 -1.15 22.29
C THR A 801 11.35 -2.54 21.95
N TYR A 802 11.04 -3.58 22.73
CA TYR A 802 11.35 -4.97 22.42
C TYR A 802 10.84 -5.39 21.02
N TYR A 803 9.69 -4.88 20.60
CA TYR A 803 9.08 -5.18 19.30
C TYR A 803 9.58 -4.28 18.17
N ILE A 804 10.37 -3.23 18.47
CA ILE A 804 10.84 -2.29 17.45
C ILE A 804 12.19 -2.75 16.90
N HIS A 805 12.22 -3.08 15.64
CA HIS A 805 13.41 -3.56 14.95
C HIS A 805 13.83 -2.59 13.84
N ASN A 806 15.14 -2.45 13.64
CA ASN A 806 15.68 -1.72 12.49
C ASN A 806 15.35 -2.51 11.19
N ALA A 807 14.64 -1.88 10.29
CA ALA A 807 14.20 -2.46 9.03
C ALA A 807 14.97 -1.89 7.81
N SER A 808 16.14 -1.33 8.02
CA SER A 808 17.04 -0.90 6.94
C SER A 808 17.40 -2.08 6.04
N PHE A 809 17.42 -1.83 4.73
CA PHE A 809 17.77 -2.88 3.77
C PHE A 809 18.39 -2.36 2.49
N VAL A 810 19.14 -3.24 1.80
CA VAL A 810 19.54 -3.11 0.39
C VAL A 810 19.06 -4.34 -0.37
N ARG A 811 18.37 -4.12 -1.49
CA ARG A 811 17.75 -5.18 -2.29
C ARG A 811 18.12 -5.07 -3.77
N LEU A 812 18.54 -6.19 -4.38
CA LEU A 812 18.57 -6.32 -5.84
C LEU A 812 17.15 -6.61 -6.33
N LYS A 813 16.44 -5.52 -6.68
CA LYS A 813 15.02 -5.57 -7.11
C LYS A 813 14.85 -6.20 -8.49
N ASN A 814 15.80 -5.93 -9.40
CA ASN A 814 15.70 -6.42 -10.78
C ASN A 814 17.10 -6.63 -11.38
N LEU A 815 17.29 -7.79 -11.99
CA LEU A 815 18.43 -8.09 -12.86
C LEU A 815 17.87 -8.67 -14.15
N LYS A 816 18.16 -8.01 -15.28
CA LYS A 816 17.73 -8.43 -16.61
C LYS A 816 18.94 -8.60 -17.51
N VAL A 817 19.01 -9.72 -18.22
CA VAL A 817 19.99 -10.00 -19.27
C VAL A 817 19.24 -10.28 -20.55
N GLY A 818 19.45 -9.48 -21.56
CA GLY A 818 18.76 -9.54 -22.82
C GLY A 818 19.69 -9.77 -24.01
N TYR A 819 19.13 -10.34 -25.06
CA TYR A 819 19.81 -10.59 -26.33
C TYR A 819 18.88 -10.25 -27.50
N THR A 820 19.29 -9.31 -28.33
CA THR A 820 18.61 -9.00 -29.59
C THR A 820 19.19 -9.88 -30.72
N LEU A 821 18.35 -10.64 -31.40
CA LEU A 821 18.82 -11.45 -32.54
C LEU A 821 19.39 -10.55 -33.64
N PRO A 822 20.53 -10.93 -34.26
CA PRO A 822 21.04 -10.19 -35.41
C PRO A 822 20.01 -10.10 -36.54
N ASP A 823 19.95 -8.97 -37.25
CA ASP A 823 18.99 -8.70 -38.34
C ASP A 823 18.99 -9.79 -39.42
N LYS A 824 20.17 -10.35 -39.73
CA LYS A 824 20.31 -11.46 -40.69
C LYS A 824 19.54 -12.72 -40.24
N VAL A 825 19.45 -12.98 -38.93
CA VAL A 825 18.72 -14.12 -38.38
C VAL A 825 17.23 -13.81 -38.31
N ALA A 826 16.88 -12.62 -37.77
CA ALA A 826 15.50 -12.17 -37.68
C ALA A 826 14.81 -12.16 -39.06
N SER A 827 15.47 -11.63 -40.10
CA SER A 827 14.95 -11.57 -41.48
C SER A 827 14.72 -12.94 -42.09
N LYS A 828 15.55 -13.95 -41.82
CA LYS A 828 15.32 -15.34 -42.23
C LYS A 828 14.05 -15.94 -41.62
N LEU A 829 13.68 -15.48 -40.44
CA LEU A 829 12.43 -15.87 -39.72
C LEU A 829 11.24 -15.01 -40.13
N LYS A 830 11.41 -14.06 -41.08
CA LYS A 830 10.40 -13.05 -41.50
C LYS A 830 9.98 -12.12 -40.36
N LEU A 831 10.90 -11.84 -39.42
CA LEU A 831 10.70 -10.96 -38.28
C LEU A 831 11.54 -9.69 -38.48
N LYS A 832 11.00 -8.54 -38.03
CA LYS A 832 11.73 -7.27 -38.01
C LYS A 832 12.74 -7.24 -36.87
N ARG A 833 12.30 -7.68 -35.67
CA ARG A 833 13.13 -7.73 -34.47
C ARG A 833 12.70 -8.88 -33.57
N THR A 834 13.68 -9.52 -32.95
CA THR A 834 13.43 -10.50 -31.88
C THR A 834 14.38 -10.24 -30.72
N TYR A 835 13.82 -10.06 -29.55
CA TYR A 835 14.53 -9.83 -28.30
C TYR A 835 14.12 -10.91 -27.29
N ILE A 836 15.11 -11.61 -26.71
CA ILE A 836 14.91 -12.66 -25.73
C ILE A 836 15.61 -12.20 -24.45
N TYR A 837 14.98 -12.39 -23.30
CA TYR A 837 15.59 -12.01 -22.02
C TYR A 837 15.33 -13.00 -20.89
N LEU A 838 16.29 -13.05 -19.96
CA LEU A 838 16.14 -13.64 -18.64
C LEU A 838 16.09 -12.50 -17.62
N GLN A 839 15.18 -12.61 -16.65
CA GLN A 839 15.00 -11.61 -15.61
C GLN A 839 14.84 -12.27 -14.25
N GLY A 840 15.56 -11.76 -13.25
CA GLY A 840 15.39 -12.11 -11.86
C GLY A 840 14.87 -10.90 -11.08
N GLN A 841 13.84 -11.08 -10.26
CA GLN A 841 13.30 -10.03 -9.40
C GLN A 841 13.46 -10.41 -7.94
N ASN A 842 13.79 -9.43 -7.07
CA ASN A 842 14.00 -9.59 -5.64
C ASN A 842 14.99 -10.71 -5.30
N LEU A 843 16.12 -10.75 -6.03
CA LEU A 843 17.07 -11.89 -5.98
C LEU A 843 17.69 -12.05 -4.59
N PHE A 844 18.03 -10.95 -3.92
CA PHE A 844 18.48 -10.97 -2.53
C PHE A 844 18.13 -9.64 -1.83
N THR A 845 18.02 -9.73 -0.50
CA THR A 845 17.84 -8.59 0.40
C THR A 845 18.87 -8.72 1.52
N ILE A 846 19.66 -7.67 1.75
CA ILE A 846 20.58 -7.55 2.88
C ILE A 846 19.86 -6.69 3.92
N THR A 847 19.57 -7.23 5.09
CA THR A 847 18.85 -6.56 6.18
C THR A 847 19.16 -7.24 7.51
N GLY A 848 19.09 -6.49 8.60
CA GLY A 848 19.10 -7.02 9.96
C GLY A 848 17.71 -7.39 10.47
N TYR A 849 16.63 -7.12 9.72
CA TYR A 849 15.27 -7.43 10.14
C TYR A 849 15.00 -8.94 10.12
N GLU A 850 14.53 -9.48 11.24
CA GLU A 850 14.31 -10.91 11.41
C GLU A 850 12.97 -11.39 10.82
N GLY A 851 11.96 -10.52 10.71
CA GLY A 851 10.68 -10.81 10.07
C GLY A 851 10.81 -11.19 8.58
N ILE A 852 9.68 -11.36 7.90
CA ILE A 852 9.64 -11.87 6.52
C ILE A 852 10.19 -10.87 5.51
N ASP A 853 9.78 -9.61 5.62
CA ASP A 853 10.19 -8.53 4.71
C ASP A 853 10.35 -7.22 5.49
N PRO A 854 11.53 -6.54 5.41
CA PRO A 854 11.72 -5.23 6.03
C PRO A 854 10.87 -4.13 5.38
N GLU A 855 10.37 -4.33 4.16
CA GLU A 855 9.48 -3.42 3.46
C GLU A 855 8.01 -3.69 3.88
N VAL A 856 7.73 -3.53 5.19
CA VAL A 856 6.37 -3.58 5.73
C VAL A 856 5.63 -2.36 5.24
N GLY A 857 4.86 -2.54 4.18
CA GLY A 857 4.17 -1.45 3.48
C GLY A 857 2.99 -0.87 4.25
N LEU A 858 2.21 -0.03 3.56
CA LEU A 858 0.95 0.56 4.03
C LEU A 858 -0.20 -0.46 3.96
N GLN A 859 0.02 -1.64 4.50
CA GLN A 859 -0.94 -2.75 4.43
C GLN A 859 -1.91 -2.65 5.61
N SER A 860 -2.73 -1.62 5.60
CA SER A 860 -3.77 -1.45 6.60
C SER A 860 -5.08 -2.08 6.15
N TYR A 861 -5.80 -2.65 7.11
CA TYR A 861 -7.16 -3.18 6.97
C TYR A 861 -8.17 -2.12 6.48
N SER A 862 -7.90 -0.84 6.70
CA SER A 862 -8.73 0.29 6.29
C SER A 862 -7.92 1.32 5.50
N SER A 863 -8.40 1.69 4.32
CA SER A 863 -7.78 2.76 3.51
C SER A 863 -7.75 4.12 4.22
N GLU A 864 -8.64 4.36 5.19
CA GLU A 864 -8.72 5.62 5.93
C GLU A 864 -7.61 5.78 6.96
N ASN A 865 -7.17 4.68 7.59
CA ASN A 865 -6.27 4.70 8.74
C ASN A 865 -4.87 4.16 8.42
N ARG A 866 -4.60 3.79 7.16
CA ARG A 866 -3.35 3.12 6.78
C ARG A 866 -2.08 3.91 7.09
N ASN A 867 -2.15 5.25 7.16
CA ASN A 867 -1.00 6.07 7.51
C ASN A 867 -0.74 6.17 9.02
N LEU A 868 -1.71 5.79 9.85
CA LEU A 868 -1.59 5.73 11.30
C LEU A 868 -1.06 4.38 11.81
N ASP A 869 -1.02 3.38 10.93
CA ASP A 869 -0.74 1.99 11.24
C ASP A 869 0.41 1.44 10.36
N MET A 870 1.28 2.35 9.93
CA MET A 870 2.46 2.01 9.14
C MET A 870 3.49 1.24 9.94
N GLY A 871 4.24 0.37 9.26
CA GLY A 871 5.39 -0.32 9.83
C GLY A 871 5.04 -1.35 10.91
N VAL A 872 3.77 -1.77 11.05
CA VAL A 872 3.38 -2.85 11.97
C VAL A 872 3.28 -4.15 11.18
N ASP A 873 4.18 -5.10 11.47
CA ASP A 873 4.22 -6.42 10.84
C ASP A 873 3.32 -7.41 11.59
N ARG A 874 2.21 -7.79 10.96
CA ARG A 874 1.23 -8.80 11.42
C ARG A 874 1.26 -10.07 10.57
N GLY A 875 2.43 -10.42 10.04
CA GLY A 875 2.57 -11.51 9.07
C GLY A 875 2.21 -11.05 7.66
N VAL A 876 3.05 -10.18 7.09
CA VAL A 876 2.91 -9.69 5.71
C VAL A 876 3.06 -10.83 4.69
N TYR A 877 2.42 -10.66 3.53
CA TYR A 877 2.55 -11.62 2.43
C TYR A 877 4.01 -11.75 1.99
N PRO A 878 4.56 -12.97 1.81
CA PRO A 878 5.96 -13.15 1.49
C PRO A 878 6.38 -12.45 0.21
N LEU A 879 7.56 -11.83 0.24
CA LEU A 879 8.15 -11.23 -0.95
C LEU A 879 8.39 -12.31 -2.02
N PRO A 880 7.84 -12.18 -3.25
CA PRO A 880 8.12 -13.13 -4.31
C PRO A 880 9.52 -12.91 -4.92
N ARG A 881 10.38 -13.93 -4.87
CA ARG A 881 11.57 -14.00 -5.72
C ARG A 881 11.16 -14.64 -7.04
N THR A 882 11.30 -13.89 -8.15
CA THR A 882 10.77 -14.30 -9.45
C THR A 882 11.88 -14.49 -10.46
N PHE A 883 11.83 -15.58 -11.22
CA PHE A 883 12.68 -15.84 -12.39
C PHE A 883 11.81 -15.91 -13.62
N THR A 884 12.13 -15.14 -14.63
CA THR A 884 11.31 -14.97 -15.84
C THR A 884 12.14 -15.14 -17.09
N LEU A 885 11.59 -15.90 -18.06
CA LEU A 885 12.05 -15.95 -19.44
C LEU A 885 11.02 -15.23 -20.31
N GLY A 886 11.46 -14.27 -21.11
CA GLY A 886 10.58 -13.51 -21.95
C GLY A 886 11.11 -13.32 -23.37
N VAL A 887 10.18 -13.02 -24.27
CA VAL A 887 10.44 -12.75 -25.68
C VAL A 887 9.59 -11.57 -26.16
N ASN A 888 10.23 -10.67 -26.94
CA ASN A 888 9.55 -9.61 -27.65
C ASN A 888 9.84 -9.80 -29.15
N VAL A 889 8.79 -9.87 -29.96
CA VAL A 889 8.87 -10.11 -31.41
C VAL A 889 8.11 -9.03 -32.15
N SER A 890 8.75 -8.40 -33.15
CA SER A 890 8.11 -7.46 -34.07
C SER A 890 8.09 -8.06 -35.48
N PHE A 891 6.92 -7.98 -36.11
CA PHE A 891 6.66 -8.51 -37.47
C PHE A 891 6.62 -7.42 -38.53
#